data_773a01d2f2b51bb3cb931f13815695ab
#
_entry.id   773a01d2f2b51bb3cb931f13815695ab
#
_cell.length_a   1.000
_cell.length_b   1.000
_cell.length_c   1.000
_cell.angle_alpha   90.00
_cell.angle_beta   90.00
_cell.angle_gamma   90.00
#
_symmetry.space_group_name_H-M   'P 1'
#
loop_
_entity.id
_entity.type
_entity.pdbx_description
1 polymer ?
#
loop_
_entity_poly.entity_id
_entity_poly.type
_entity_poly.pdbx_seq_one_letter_code
_entity_poly.pdbx_strand_id
1 'polypeptide(L)'
;MKQHSASRLCVCAAALFGALVVPANTNRVLASEEPSGPSTAPQATSDAFSVSRGILPPQLRPPAVPLVTCDPYLSIWSEADRLTDDVTRHWTRHEHSLVSLIRVDGQVRRLMGRVPAQAPALPQKYLQVLPTRTIYDFEDAQIHCTLTFLRPAPPDDLDALALPLTYLTWEIRSVDGKEHTVSLFDSTSSQLAVNQPQEKVEWAREAAGNLTVLRSGTVTQAILGSSGDDHRINWGYAYAAAPTQQAKAVIAAEGELVGAFAANRELPAQDDSRMPRAANDAQPVMAFVFDLGAVGAQPASCQVIVAYDEIYAIKYFGRKLQPYWRRNGATAAQMLQKAAKDYPRLAWACTRFESEFLYDAGRVGGRRYPALCSLAYRQSLAACGLAADSNRQPLFFTKENTSNGDIATVDVIFPMAPQLILLSPTLAKASIVPILSYASSWHWKFPNAPHDLGTYPIARGTDDGGEGMPVEESGNMLLLCDAVAQAEGNAGFVSPWWPKLTQWAEYLQNYGLDPENQLCTDDFMGHLAHNANLSVKAILGLAAYGDLCRLRGETDEARRYRDLAKADAEHWMKVAAEGDHYRLAFDKPNTWSQKYNLVWDRILGLNIFPPQVAAKEVAFYRSKLQGYGVPLDSRTRLTKTDWELWSATLAENQADFEALIAPIWAYLNETTARDPLADSYETDKARSGGMHARPVVGGVFIKLLADRALWQKWAGRDRNKTADWAPLPEPPQVIEVVATSKLTPATWSYTTRKPADGWTRPDFDSSQWKQGPAGFGTQGTPGAVVRTLWNSADIWLRRDPTLPEGDFSHLQFYVYHDEDVEIYVNGVPAASEAGFTTSYVLLEIAPQARALLQPGAKVTLAVHCHQTTGGQNIDVGLVNVVERGH
;
A
#
# COMPACT_ATOMS: atom_id res chain seq x y z
N MET A 1 51.14 -34.49 26.00
CA MET A 1 52.42 -34.32 26.74
C MET A 1 52.76 -32.86 26.71
N LYS A 2 52.72 -32.26 27.90
CA LYS A 2 53.55 -31.15 28.47
C LYS A 2 53.58 -29.85 27.60
N GLN A 3 52.90 -28.78 28.02
CA GLN A 3 53.14 -27.85 29.13
C GLN A 3 54.42 -27.02 28.90
N HIS A 4 54.36 -25.74 28.90
CA HIS A 4 54.47 -24.64 29.86
C HIS A 4 54.79 -23.35 29.06
N SER A 5 54.30 -22.27 29.31
CA SER A 5 53.98 -21.32 30.39
C SER A 5 54.91 -20.11 30.43
N ALA A 6 54.25 -18.91 30.53
CA ALA A 6 54.66 -17.73 31.29
C ALA A 6 55.78 -16.83 30.76
N SER A 7 55.67 -15.59 30.72
CA SER A 7 55.32 -14.47 31.60
C SER A 7 56.30 -13.26 31.45
N ARG A 8 55.76 -12.04 31.55
CA ARG A 8 56.35 -10.81 32.14
C ARG A 8 57.55 -10.15 31.41
N LEU A 9 57.72 -8.89 31.34
CA LEU A 9 57.38 -7.69 32.12
C LEU A 9 57.77 -6.40 31.35
N CYS A 10 56.97 -5.35 31.58
CA CYS A 10 57.32 -3.94 31.68
C CYS A 10 58.75 -3.46 31.44
N VAL A 11 58.90 -2.28 30.84
CA VAL A 11 59.45 -1.09 31.50
C VAL A 11 59.35 0.17 30.63
N CYS A 12 59.03 1.26 31.30
CA CYS A 12 58.90 2.67 30.85
C CYS A 12 60.19 3.34 30.40
N ALA A 13 60.09 4.40 29.59
CA ALA A 13 60.80 5.72 29.80
C ALA A 13 60.33 6.65 28.70
N ALA A 14 59.84 7.68 28.92
CA ALA A 14 59.81 9.04 29.39
C ALA A 14 60.71 10.02 28.60
N ALA A 15 60.01 11.03 28.08
CA ALA A 15 60.32 12.48 27.99
C ALA A 15 61.22 13.01 26.86
N LEU A 16 60.81 14.01 26.07
CA LEU A 16 60.98 15.44 26.41
C LEU A 16 60.48 16.36 25.25
N PHE A 17 59.60 17.29 25.61
CA PHE A 17 59.41 18.70 25.23
C PHE A 17 59.64 19.24 23.81
N GLY A 18 58.59 19.87 23.32
CA GLY A 18 58.56 20.92 22.28
C GLY A 18 57.23 21.65 22.29
N ALA A 19 57.16 22.75 23.05
CA ALA A 19 55.96 23.59 23.15
C ALA A 19 55.80 24.52 21.93
N LEU A 20 54.63 24.57 21.36
CA LEU A 20 54.17 25.69 20.53
C LEU A 20 52.76 26.08 20.98
N VAL A 21 52.69 27.31 21.44
CA VAL A 21 51.50 28.02 21.95
C VAL A 21 50.60 28.37 20.77
N VAL A 22 49.31 28.00 20.82
CA VAL A 22 48.24 28.61 20.04
C VAL A 22 47.07 28.85 20.99
N PRO A 23 46.37 29.99 20.92
CA PRO A 23 45.48 30.45 22.00
C PRO A 23 44.15 29.71 22.06
N ALA A 24 43.68 29.50 23.27
CA ALA A 24 42.39 28.91 23.62
C ALA A 24 41.22 29.81 23.19
N ASN A 25 40.32 29.21 22.41
CA ASN A 25 38.97 29.75 22.27
C ASN A 25 38.05 28.95 23.21
N THR A 26 37.51 29.63 24.18
CA THR A 26 36.63 29.09 25.22
C THR A 26 35.27 28.76 24.66
N ASN A 27 34.98 27.49 24.44
CA ASN A 27 33.61 27.01 24.30
C ASN A 27 32.99 26.82 25.69
N ARG A 28 32.08 27.73 26.04
CA ARG A 28 31.16 27.56 27.18
C ARG A 28 30.22 26.40 26.89
N VAL A 29 30.36 25.35 27.68
CA VAL A 29 29.32 24.33 27.86
C VAL A 29 28.21 24.97 28.68
N LEU A 30 27.06 25.21 28.06
CA LEU A 30 25.83 25.55 28.75
C LEU A 30 25.19 24.25 29.25
N ALA A 31 25.21 24.09 30.56
CA ALA A 31 24.41 23.08 31.26
C ALA A 31 22.93 23.44 31.07
N SER A 32 22.13 22.48 30.65
CA SER A 32 20.67 22.58 30.56
C SER A 32 20.06 22.51 31.96
N GLU A 33 19.58 23.61 32.48
CA GLU A 33 18.63 23.62 33.60
C GLU A 33 17.24 23.29 33.06
N GLU A 34 16.59 22.29 33.63
CA GLU A 34 15.16 22.02 33.44
C GLU A 34 14.35 23.11 34.17
N PRO A 35 13.38 23.75 33.53
CA PRO A 35 12.44 24.62 34.22
C PRO A 35 11.26 23.78 34.73
N SER A 36 11.18 23.63 36.06
CA SER A 36 9.99 23.18 36.79
C SER A 36 9.02 24.35 36.96
N GLY A 37 7.89 24.32 36.22
CA GLY A 37 6.73 25.21 36.42
C GLY A 37 5.67 24.97 35.35
N PRO A 38 4.35 25.10 35.62
CA PRO A 38 3.32 24.89 34.61
C PRO A 38 3.36 26.06 33.62
N SER A 39 4.10 25.89 32.55
CA SER A 39 4.11 26.79 31.41
C SER A 39 2.89 26.48 30.54
N THR A 40 1.96 27.42 30.44
CA THR A 40 1.01 27.51 29.34
C THR A 40 1.83 27.57 28.07
N ALA A 41 1.85 26.45 27.30
CA ALA A 41 2.53 26.39 26.02
C ALA A 41 1.95 27.50 25.13
N PRO A 42 2.80 28.33 24.47
CA PRO A 42 2.30 29.27 23.47
C PRO A 42 1.66 28.42 22.33
N GLN A 43 0.43 28.76 21.94
CA GLN A 43 -0.16 28.26 20.71
C GLN A 43 0.79 28.63 19.56
N ALA A 44 1.44 27.63 18.96
CA ALA A 44 2.27 27.86 17.79
C ALA A 44 1.36 28.31 16.64
N THR A 45 1.57 29.51 16.14
CA THR A 45 0.86 30.04 14.96
C THR A 45 1.29 29.25 13.72
N SER A 46 0.40 29.16 12.70
CA SER A 46 0.60 28.42 11.45
C SER A 46 1.91 28.76 10.71
N ASP A 47 2.38 29.98 10.84
CA ASP A 47 3.63 30.45 10.23
C ASP A 47 4.86 29.66 10.71
N ALA A 48 4.81 29.03 11.91
CA ALA A 48 5.88 28.20 12.43
C ALA A 48 6.04 26.87 11.69
N PHE A 49 4.99 26.43 10.96
CA PHE A 49 4.94 25.14 10.24
C PHE A 49 4.72 25.32 8.73
N SER A 50 4.98 26.52 8.18
CA SER A 50 4.81 26.79 6.75
C SER A 50 6.10 26.60 5.96
N VAL A 51 5.98 26.01 4.75
CA VAL A 51 7.07 25.97 3.76
C VAL A 51 7.24 27.37 3.14
N SER A 52 8.47 27.84 3.03
CA SER A 52 8.74 29.14 2.40
C SER A 52 8.13 29.24 1.00
N ARG A 53 7.39 30.32 0.71
CA ARG A 53 6.73 30.55 -0.60
C ARG A 53 7.70 30.47 -1.79
N GLY A 54 8.97 30.81 -1.62
CA GLY A 54 9.99 30.74 -2.67
C GLY A 54 10.37 29.31 -3.08
N ILE A 55 10.04 28.31 -2.26
CA ILE A 55 10.34 26.88 -2.51
C ILE A 55 9.11 26.15 -3.05
N LEU A 56 7.92 26.70 -2.87
CA LEU A 56 6.68 26.04 -3.32
C LEU A 56 6.67 25.88 -4.85
N PRO A 57 6.31 24.68 -5.36
CA PRO A 57 6.15 24.45 -6.79
C PRO A 57 4.97 25.26 -7.35
N PRO A 58 4.88 25.43 -8.68
CA PRO A 58 3.70 25.95 -9.31
C PRO A 58 2.45 25.17 -8.91
N GLN A 59 1.32 25.83 -8.83
CA GLN A 59 0.05 25.21 -8.53
C GLN A 59 -0.28 24.16 -9.60
N LEU A 60 -0.51 22.94 -9.16
CA LEU A 60 -0.97 21.81 -9.97
C LEU A 60 -2.45 21.60 -9.70
N ARG A 61 -3.23 21.32 -10.76
CA ARG A 61 -4.57 20.78 -10.65
C ARG A 61 -4.49 19.25 -10.79
N PRO A 62 -4.34 18.49 -9.69
CA PRO A 62 -4.28 17.05 -9.81
C PRO A 62 -5.65 16.48 -10.26
N PRO A 63 -5.68 15.30 -10.92
CA PRO A 63 -6.94 14.64 -11.30
C PRO A 63 -7.84 14.40 -10.09
N ALA A 64 -7.31 13.87 -8.97
CA ALA A 64 -7.94 13.90 -7.66
C ALA A 64 -6.96 14.41 -6.61
N VAL A 65 -7.50 15.02 -5.53
CA VAL A 65 -6.69 15.63 -4.47
C VAL A 65 -6.61 14.68 -3.28
N PRO A 66 -5.40 14.27 -2.85
CA PRO A 66 -5.25 13.41 -1.67
C PRO A 66 -5.56 14.18 -0.38
N LEU A 67 -6.50 13.69 0.43
CA LEU A 67 -6.91 14.28 1.71
C LEU A 67 -6.39 13.44 2.88
N VAL A 68 -6.96 12.25 3.08
CA VAL A 68 -6.54 11.28 4.10
C VAL A 68 -6.01 10.05 3.36
N THR A 69 -4.69 9.89 3.27
CA THR A 69 -4.06 8.90 2.39
C THR A 69 -3.00 8.13 3.15
N CYS A 70 -3.41 7.20 4.04
CA CYS A 70 -2.52 6.48 4.94
C CYS A 70 -2.07 5.11 4.38
N ASP A 71 -3.02 4.34 3.87
CA ASP A 71 -2.86 2.97 3.39
C ASP A 71 -3.98 2.66 2.38
N PRO A 72 -4.08 1.44 1.79
CA PRO A 72 -5.11 1.10 0.82
C PRO A 72 -6.55 1.23 1.33
N TYR A 73 -6.77 1.20 2.65
CA TYR A 73 -8.07 1.25 3.28
C TYR A 73 -8.45 2.62 3.85
N LEU A 74 -7.53 3.31 4.54
CA LEU A 74 -7.74 4.69 4.97
C LEU A 74 -7.21 5.65 3.87
N SER A 75 -7.99 5.78 2.80
CA SER A 75 -7.60 6.48 1.57
C SER A 75 -8.75 7.32 1.02
N ILE A 76 -8.81 8.61 1.42
CA ILE A 76 -9.89 9.56 1.08
C ILE A 76 -9.37 10.66 0.18
N TRP A 77 -10.09 10.92 -0.91
CA TRP A 77 -9.74 11.84 -1.98
C TRP A 77 -10.88 12.81 -2.29
N SER A 78 -10.54 13.99 -2.81
CA SER A 78 -11.49 14.86 -3.47
C SER A 78 -11.39 14.67 -4.99
N GLU A 79 -12.49 14.25 -5.61
CA GLU A 79 -12.63 14.02 -7.04
C GLU A 79 -13.25 15.23 -7.77
N ALA A 80 -13.13 16.44 -7.21
CA ALA A 80 -13.73 17.66 -7.70
C ALA A 80 -12.73 18.81 -7.81
N ASP A 81 -13.02 19.81 -8.64
CA ASP A 81 -12.19 21.00 -8.78
C ASP A 81 -12.22 21.89 -7.53
N ARG A 82 -13.35 21.90 -6.82
CA ARG A 82 -13.49 22.56 -5.52
C ARG A 82 -13.93 21.55 -4.49
N LEU A 83 -13.41 21.66 -3.30
CA LEU A 83 -13.70 20.73 -2.20
C LEU A 83 -15.19 20.68 -1.82
N THR A 84 -15.97 21.69 -2.23
CA THR A 84 -17.41 21.83 -1.98
C THR A 84 -18.29 21.33 -3.12
N ASP A 85 -17.75 20.88 -4.24
CA ASP A 85 -18.55 20.56 -5.44
C ASP A 85 -19.06 19.10 -5.42
N ASP A 86 -18.39 18.19 -4.72
CA ASP A 86 -18.82 16.80 -4.53
C ASP A 86 -18.52 16.29 -3.11
N VAL A 87 -18.92 15.04 -2.82
CA VAL A 87 -18.53 14.29 -1.63
C VAL A 87 -17.09 13.80 -1.77
N THR A 88 -16.42 13.57 -0.64
CA THR A 88 -15.11 12.89 -0.62
C THR A 88 -15.29 11.39 -0.77
N ARG A 89 -14.30 10.73 -1.43
CA ARG A 89 -14.40 9.32 -1.82
C ARG A 89 -13.16 8.54 -1.46
N HIS A 90 -13.35 7.26 -1.28
CA HIS A 90 -12.26 6.28 -1.31
C HIS A 90 -11.68 6.17 -2.73
N TRP A 91 -10.43 5.70 -2.91
CA TRP A 91 -9.85 5.50 -4.25
C TRP A 91 -10.67 4.55 -5.14
N THR A 92 -11.47 3.65 -4.56
CA THR A 92 -12.45 2.79 -5.27
C THR A 92 -13.73 3.54 -5.66
N ARG A 93 -13.77 4.86 -5.48
CA ARG A 93 -14.89 5.77 -5.79
C ARG A 93 -16.14 5.63 -4.91
N HIS A 94 -16.15 4.76 -3.91
CA HIS A 94 -17.20 4.72 -2.89
C HIS A 94 -17.14 5.94 -1.97
N GLU A 95 -18.30 6.37 -1.48
CA GLU A 95 -18.39 7.54 -0.60
C GLU A 95 -17.72 7.26 0.75
N HIS A 96 -16.69 8.02 1.06
CA HIS A 96 -16.08 8.17 2.37
C HIS A 96 -16.21 9.64 2.77
N SER A 97 -17.46 10.04 3.10
CA SER A 97 -17.85 11.44 3.24
C SER A 97 -17.19 12.10 4.45
N LEU A 98 -16.53 13.22 4.17
CA LEU A 98 -16.13 14.24 5.15
C LEU A 98 -16.92 15.51 4.83
N VAL A 99 -17.52 16.16 5.85
CA VAL A 99 -18.28 17.40 5.68
C VAL A 99 -17.77 18.45 6.65
N SER A 100 -17.48 19.65 6.15
CA SER A 100 -17.10 20.78 6.99
C SER A 100 -17.87 22.04 6.62
N LEU A 101 -18.45 22.70 7.64
CA LEU A 101 -19.23 23.92 7.54
C LEU A 101 -18.67 24.97 8.49
N ILE A 102 -18.73 26.22 8.07
CA ILE A 102 -18.42 27.37 8.92
C ILE A 102 -19.63 28.30 9.02
N ARG A 103 -19.91 28.78 10.22
CA ARG A 103 -20.93 29.79 10.48
C ARG A 103 -20.24 31.06 10.95
N VAL A 104 -20.47 32.16 10.24
CA VAL A 104 -19.94 33.50 10.51
C VAL A 104 -21.09 34.45 10.69
N ASP A 105 -21.22 35.06 11.86
CA ASP A 105 -22.31 36.00 12.23
C ASP A 105 -23.71 35.42 11.93
N GLY A 106 -23.88 34.12 12.21
CA GLY A 106 -25.11 33.40 11.97
C GLY A 106 -25.32 32.87 10.53
N GLN A 107 -24.46 33.24 9.57
CA GLN A 107 -24.54 32.76 8.19
C GLN A 107 -23.65 31.56 7.95
N VAL A 108 -24.25 30.45 7.44
CA VAL A 108 -23.53 29.19 7.19
C VAL A 108 -22.98 29.14 5.78
N ARG A 109 -21.73 28.68 5.64
CA ARG A 109 -21.06 28.42 4.38
C ARG A 109 -20.42 27.02 4.40
N ARG A 110 -20.33 26.38 3.23
CA ARG A 110 -19.64 25.08 3.07
C ARG A 110 -18.14 25.30 2.84
N LEU A 111 -17.31 24.50 3.53
CA LEU A 111 -15.87 24.37 3.31
C LEU A 111 -15.55 23.07 2.58
N MET A 112 -16.26 21.97 2.94
CA MET A 112 -16.06 20.63 2.38
C MET A 112 -17.38 19.90 2.27
N GLY A 113 -17.58 19.16 1.15
CA GLY A 113 -18.82 18.43 0.87
C GLY A 113 -19.91 19.31 0.28
N ARG A 114 -20.97 18.65 -0.24
CA ARG A 114 -22.07 19.31 -0.97
C ARG A 114 -23.31 19.59 -0.11
N VAL A 115 -23.26 19.24 1.16
CA VAL A 115 -24.41 19.43 2.08
C VAL A 115 -24.15 20.50 3.14
N PRO A 116 -25.20 21.27 3.54
CA PRO A 116 -26.51 21.32 2.94
C PRO A 116 -26.46 22.13 1.62
N ALA A 117 -27.20 21.68 0.62
CA ALA A 117 -27.15 22.29 -0.74
C ALA A 117 -27.55 23.78 -0.76
N GLN A 118 -28.35 24.22 0.20
CA GLN A 118 -28.82 25.59 0.34
C GLN A 118 -27.75 26.54 0.88
N ALA A 119 -26.74 26.03 1.62
CA ALA A 119 -25.66 26.87 2.10
C ALA A 119 -24.69 27.17 0.96
N PRO A 120 -24.31 28.44 0.74
CA PRO A 120 -23.29 28.78 -0.26
C PRO A 120 -21.93 28.18 0.13
N ALA A 121 -21.10 27.87 -0.87
CA ALA A 121 -19.70 27.56 -0.65
C ALA A 121 -18.91 28.81 -0.26
N LEU A 122 -18.01 28.72 0.70
CA LEU A 122 -16.98 29.74 0.89
C LEU A 122 -16.01 29.66 -0.31
N PRO A 123 -15.71 30.78 -1.02
CA PRO A 123 -14.91 30.73 -2.23
C PRO A 123 -13.51 30.17 -2.00
N GLN A 124 -13.20 29.01 -2.63
CA GLN A 124 -11.86 28.44 -2.64
C GLN A 124 -10.92 29.28 -3.50
N LYS A 125 -9.82 29.77 -2.93
CA LYS A 125 -8.83 30.65 -3.57
C LYS A 125 -7.56 29.92 -3.95
N TYR A 126 -7.20 28.86 -3.19
CA TYR A 126 -5.91 28.19 -3.34
C TYR A 126 -6.02 26.70 -3.00
N LEU A 127 -5.19 25.91 -3.68
CA LEU A 127 -4.97 24.50 -3.40
C LEU A 127 -3.48 24.21 -3.56
N GLN A 128 -2.87 23.55 -2.58
CA GLN A 128 -1.50 23.09 -2.68
C GLN A 128 -1.41 21.66 -2.16
N VAL A 129 -0.86 20.74 -2.98
CA VAL A 129 -0.50 19.38 -2.58
C VAL A 129 1.01 19.34 -2.33
N LEU A 130 1.37 18.96 -1.11
CA LEU A 130 2.76 18.78 -0.65
C LEU A 130 2.96 17.30 -0.25
N PRO A 131 4.21 16.84 -0.06
CA PRO A 131 4.47 15.42 0.24
C PRO A 131 3.72 14.89 1.48
N THR A 132 3.52 15.71 2.52
CA THR A 132 2.85 15.26 3.75
C THR A 132 1.54 15.99 4.04
N ARG A 133 1.17 17.00 3.25
CA ARG A 133 -0.06 17.76 3.50
C ARG A 133 -0.75 18.24 2.22
N THR A 134 -2.06 18.52 2.39
CA THR A 134 -2.88 19.23 1.40
C THR A 134 -3.44 20.48 2.07
N ILE A 135 -3.34 21.64 1.41
CA ILE A 135 -3.75 22.93 1.95
C ILE A 135 -4.78 23.54 1.00
N TYR A 136 -5.90 23.95 1.58
CA TYR A 136 -6.93 24.76 0.92
C TYR A 136 -7.03 26.11 1.62
N ASP A 137 -7.04 27.21 0.85
CA ASP A 137 -7.43 28.51 1.33
C ASP A 137 -8.80 28.90 0.77
N PHE A 138 -9.64 29.38 1.66
CA PHE A 138 -10.97 29.93 1.34
C PHE A 138 -11.04 31.36 1.82
N GLU A 139 -11.67 32.28 1.06
CA GLU A 139 -11.78 33.67 1.45
C GLU A 139 -12.99 34.34 0.83
N ASP A 140 -13.71 35.10 1.65
CA ASP A 140 -14.73 36.08 1.18
C ASP A 140 -14.39 37.49 1.71
N ALA A 141 -15.37 38.37 1.78
CA ALA A 141 -15.16 39.73 2.23
C ALA A 141 -14.97 39.87 3.76
N GLN A 142 -15.29 38.84 4.55
CA GLN A 142 -15.29 38.88 6.02
C GLN A 142 -14.13 38.07 6.60
N ILE A 143 -13.92 36.85 6.10
CA ILE A 143 -12.98 35.90 6.70
C ILE A 143 -12.09 35.23 5.66
N HIS A 144 -10.90 34.85 6.12
CA HIS A 144 -10.02 33.89 5.48
C HIS A 144 -9.98 32.63 6.33
N CYS A 145 -10.06 31.45 5.68
CA CYS A 145 -9.99 30.16 6.34
C CYS A 145 -8.98 29.28 5.61
N THR A 146 -7.97 28.79 6.29
CA THR A 146 -7.04 27.76 5.80
C THR A 146 -7.45 26.41 6.38
N LEU A 147 -7.70 25.40 5.52
CA LEU A 147 -7.90 24.00 5.90
C LEU A 147 -6.70 23.17 5.48
N THR A 148 -6.03 22.55 6.44
CA THR A 148 -4.86 21.70 6.23
C THR A 148 -5.16 20.26 6.61
N PHE A 149 -4.93 19.33 5.67
CA PHE A 149 -4.87 17.89 5.92
C PHE A 149 -3.40 17.51 6.05
N LEU A 150 -2.95 17.11 7.24
CA LEU A 150 -1.57 16.72 7.51
C LEU A 150 -1.50 15.23 7.87
N ARG A 151 -0.90 14.41 7.00
CA ARG A 151 -0.44 13.07 7.33
C ARG A 151 0.99 13.15 7.87
N PRO A 152 1.28 12.68 9.11
CA PRO A 152 2.62 12.76 9.68
C PRO A 152 3.53 11.66 9.14
N ALA A 153 3.98 11.79 7.90
CA ALA A 153 4.77 10.80 7.18
C ALA A 153 6.14 11.33 6.72
N PRO A 154 7.01 11.84 7.63
CA PRO A 154 8.39 12.12 7.26
C PRO A 154 9.14 10.79 7.05
N PRO A 155 9.94 10.62 5.97
CA PRO A 155 10.53 9.33 5.59
C PRO A 155 11.61 8.81 6.55
N ASP A 156 12.18 9.67 7.37
CA ASP A 156 13.22 9.35 8.36
C ASP A 156 12.67 8.99 9.76
N ASP A 157 11.33 8.98 9.94
CA ASP A 157 10.62 8.57 11.17
C ASP A 157 9.55 7.50 10.85
N LEU A 158 9.96 6.24 10.88
CA LEU A 158 9.09 5.11 10.54
C LEU A 158 7.91 4.96 11.52
N ASP A 159 8.08 5.37 12.78
CA ASP A 159 7.00 5.36 13.76
C ASP A 159 5.92 6.41 13.44
N ALA A 160 6.32 7.57 12.96
CA ALA A 160 5.40 8.60 12.49
C ALA A 160 4.69 8.17 11.19
N LEU A 161 5.46 7.65 10.22
CA LEU A 161 4.95 7.20 8.93
C LEU A 161 3.91 6.07 9.08
N ALA A 162 4.11 5.19 10.07
CA ALA A 162 3.22 4.07 10.36
C ALA A 162 1.88 4.48 11.00
N LEU A 163 1.70 5.72 11.45
CA LEU A 163 0.45 6.15 12.08
C LEU A 163 -0.68 6.23 11.05
N PRO A 164 -1.77 5.45 11.23
CA PRO A 164 -2.92 5.46 10.33
C PRO A 164 -3.85 6.62 10.66
N LEU A 165 -3.36 7.85 10.52
CA LEU A 165 -4.13 9.06 10.85
C LEU A 165 -3.75 10.27 10.01
N THR A 166 -4.69 11.22 9.96
CA THR A 166 -4.51 12.56 9.37
C THR A 166 -5.11 13.59 10.31
N TYR A 167 -4.38 14.69 10.51
CA TYR A 167 -4.88 15.86 11.22
C TYR A 167 -5.58 16.79 10.22
N LEU A 168 -6.81 17.18 10.54
CA LEU A 168 -7.57 18.23 9.85
C LEU A 168 -7.51 19.45 10.74
N THR A 169 -6.89 20.55 10.25
CA THR A 169 -6.72 21.79 11.03
C THR A 169 -7.34 22.93 10.26
N TRP A 170 -8.21 23.68 10.92
CA TRP A 170 -8.78 24.93 10.42
C TRP A 170 -8.16 26.12 11.15
N GLU A 171 -7.77 27.12 10.40
CA GLU A 171 -7.26 28.39 10.90
C GLU A 171 -8.07 29.52 10.26
N ILE A 172 -8.79 30.27 11.10
CA ILE A 172 -9.74 31.29 10.64
C ILE A 172 -9.34 32.64 11.21
N ARG A 173 -9.30 33.67 10.34
CA ARG A 173 -9.07 35.06 10.73
C ARG A 173 -9.99 36.01 9.97
N SER A 174 -10.27 37.15 10.56
CA SER A 174 -10.94 38.27 9.88
C SER A 174 -10.05 38.91 8.82
N VAL A 175 -10.63 39.40 7.71
CA VAL A 175 -9.95 40.16 6.64
C VAL A 175 -10.51 41.56 6.44
N ASP A 176 -11.63 41.93 7.10
CA ASP A 176 -12.25 43.23 7.00
C ASP A 176 -11.93 44.18 8.18
N GLY A 177 -11.12 43.69 9.14
CA GLY A 177 -10.72 44.43 10.34
C GLY A 177 -11.74 44.46 11.47
N LYS A 178 -12.83 43.70 11.37
CA LYS A 178 -13.85 43.52 12.41
C LYS A 178 -13.70 42.18 13.10
N GLU A 179 -14.29 42.03 14.27
CA GLU A 179 -14.48 40.71 14.91
C GLU A 179 -15.77 40.07 14.40
N HIS A 180 -15.73 38.77 14.11
CA HIS A 180 -16.85 37.96 13.69
C HIS A 180 -17.09 36.82 14.65
N THR A 181 -18.35 36.51 14.97
CA THR A 181 -18.67 35.31 15.75
C THR A 181 -18.61 34.08 14.85
N VAL A 182 -17.68 33.15 15.16
CA VAL A 182 -17.40 32.00 14.30
C VAL A 182 -17.66 30.68 15.04
N SER A 183 -18.34 29.77 14.38
CA SER A 183 -18.43 28.36 14.79
C SER A 183 -18.11 27.45 13.59
N LEU A 184 -17.47 26.30 13.86
CA LEU A 184 -17.13 25.31 12.85
C LEU A 184 -17.80 23.97 13.15
N PHE A 185 -18.31 23.31 12.12
CA PHE A 185 -18.81 21.93 12.13
C PHE A 185 -17.92 21.06 11.25
N ASP A 186 -17.58 19.87 11.77
CA ASP A 186 -16.89 18.82 11.00
C ASP A 186 -17.53 17.47 11.30
N SER A 187 -17.62 16.62 10.28
CA SER A 187 -18.10 15.23 10.44
C SER A 187 -17.42 14.24 9.51
N THR A 188 -17.28 13.01 10.04
CA THR A 188 -16.67 11.85 9.37
C THR A 188 -17.70 10.72 9.32
N SER A 189 -17.97 10.18 8.12
CA SER A 189 -18.96 9.13 7.89
C SER A 189 -18.53 7.77 8.45
N SER A 190 -19.48 7.01 8.99
CA SER A 190 -19.31 5.59 9.36
C SER A 190 -19.08 4.68 8.16
N GLN A 191 -19.30 5.14 6.91
CA GLN A 191 -19.00 4.39 5.71
C GLN A 191 -17.48 4.07 5.54
N LEU A 192 -16.61 4.78 6.26
CA LEU A 192 -15.18 4.48 6.31
C LEU A 192 -14.87 3.07 6.85
N ALA A 193 -15.80 2.46 7.56
CA ALA A 193 -15.59 1.18 8.24
C ALA A 193 -16.33 0.01 7.59
N VAL A 194 -16.84 0.16 6.37
CA VAL A 194 -17.60 -0.89 5.66
C VAL A 194 -17.09 -1.15 4.26
N ASN A 195 -17.16 -2.40 3.82
CA ASN A 195 -16.93 -2.74 2.42
C ASN A 195 -18.12 -2.33 1.55
N GLN A 196 -19.33 -2.62 2.02
CA GLN A 196 -20.57 -2.26 1.32
C GLN A 196 -21.44 -1.34 2.20
N PRO A 197 -22.08 -0.29 1.62
CA PRO A 197 -22.86 0.68 2.40
C PRO A 197 -24.02 0.07 3.21
N GLN A 198 -24.49 -1.14 2.85
CA GLN A 198 -25.55 -1.88 3.53
C GLN A 198 -25.07 -2.63 4.77
N GLU A 199 -23.76 -2.77 4.99
CA GLU A 199 -23.25 -3.41 6.20
C GLU A 199 -23.62 -2.62 7.44
N LYS A 200 -23.95 -3.36 8.51
CA LYS A 200 -24.38 -2.76 9.77
C LYS A 200 -23.18 -2.32 10.58
N VAL A 201 -23.26 -1.10 11.05
CA VAL A 201 -22.27 -0.48 11.95
C VAL A 201 -22.84 -0.23 13.33
N GLU A 202 -21.96 -0.24 14.30
CA GLU A 202 -22.16 0.26 15.66
C GLU A 202 -21.11 1.34 15.94
N TRP A 203 -21.40 2.17 16.93
CA TRP A 203 -20.55 3.29 17.33
C TRP A 203 -20.46 3.44 18.82
N ALA A 204 -19.43 4.14 19.27
CA ALA A 204 -19.23 4.44 20.68
C ALA A 204 -18.46 5.75 20.84
N ARG A 205 -18.63 6.34 22.01
CA ARG A 205 -17.86 7.47 22.52
C ARG A 205 -16.88 6.97 23.58
N GLU A 206 -15.65 7.40 23.48
CA GLU A 206 -14.57 7.03 24.37
C GLU A 206 -13.79 8.28 24.80
N ALA A 207 -12.96 8.15 25.83
CA ALA A 207 -12.03 9.19 26.25
C ALA A 207 -10.58 8.69 26.09
N ALA A 208 -9.72 9.52 25.53
CA ALA A 208 -8.28 9.26 25.47
C ALA A 208 -7.51 10.48 25.97
N GLY A 209 -7.19 10.49 27.24
CA GLY A 209 -6.59 11.66 27.90
C GLY A 209 -7.52 12.88 27.86
N ASN A 210 -7.11 13.95 27.20
CA ASN A 210 -7.89 15.16 26.99
C ASN A 210 -8.72 15.18 25.70
N LEU A 211 -8.82 14.02 25.01
CA LEU A 211 -9.59 13.88 23.78
C LEU A 211 -10.95 13.24 24.03
N THR A 212 -11.98 13.76 23.38
CA THR A 212 -13.20 13.02 23.08
C THR A 212 -12.98 12.27 21.79
N VAL A 213 -13.17 10.95 21.85
CA VAL A 213 -12.96 10.03 20.75
C VAL A 213 -14.30 9.42 20.36
N LEU A 214 -14.66 9.55 19.10
CA LEU A 214 -15.80 8.88 18.50
C LEU A 214 -15.27 7.75 17.62
N ARG A 215 -15.90 6.57 17.70
CA ARG A 215 -15.53 5.43 16.85
C ARG A 215 -16.74 4.79 16.18
N SER A 216 -16.52 4.18 15.02
CA SER A 216 -17.51 3.38 14.31
C SER A 216 -16.85 2.16 13.67
N GLY A 217 -17.57 1.02 13.65
CA GLY A 217 -17.09 -0.22 13.03
C GLY A 217 -18.24 -1.14 12.67
N THR A 218 -17.99 -2.17 11.84
CA THR A 218 -19.00 -3.17 11.52
C THR A 218 -19.32 -4.05 12.74
N VAL A 219 -20.54 -4.55 12.81
CA VAL A 219 -20.94 -5.54 13.83
C VAL A 219 -20.25 -6.88 13.63
N THR A 220 -20.02 -7.25 12.38
CA THR A 220 -19.49 -8.58 12.01
C THR A 220 -18.01 -8.75 12.33
N GLN A 221 -17.21 -7.69 12.18
CA GLN A 221 -15.76 -7.70 12.44
C GLN A 221 -15.04 -8.89 11.78
N ALA A 222 -15.26 -9.07 10.47
CA ALA A 222 -14.64 -10.17 9.68
C ALA A 222 -13.14 -9.90 9.45
N ILE A 223 -12.32 -10.03 10.52
CA ILE A 223 -10.90 -9.66 10.52
C ILE A 223 -10.12 -10.48 9.49
N LEU A 224 -9.62 -9.83 8.41
CA LEU A 224 -8.89 -10.46 7.30
C LEU A 224 -9.70 -11.61 6.68
N GLY A 225 -11.02 -11.45 6.60
CA GLY A 225 -11.94 -12.48 6.11
C GLY A 225 -12.19 -12.45 4.60
N SER A 226 -11.73 -11.41 3.90
CA SER A 226 -11.89 -11.25 2.45
C SER A 226 -10.73 -10.47 1.85
N SER A 227 -10.57 -10.59 0.52
CA SER A 227 -9.53 -9.94 -0.27
C SER A 227 -10.10 -9.51 -1.62
N GLY A 228 -9.38 -8.67 -2.37
CA GLY A 228 -9.78 -8.26 -3.70
C GLY A 228 -9.40 -6.83 -4.04
N ASP A 229 -9.51 -6.48 -5.32
CA ASP A 229 -9.15 -5.14 -5.77
C ASP A 229 -10.13 -4.09 -5.23
N ASP A 230 -11.42 -4.24 -5.49
CA ASP A 230 -12.47 -3.30 -5.02
C ASP A 230 -12.92 -3.59 -3.56
N HIS A 231 -12.07 -4.23 -2.77
CA HIS A 231 -12.39 -4.53 -1.38
C HIS A 231 -11.95 -3.38 -0.45
N ARG A 232 -12.89 -2.88 0.36
CA ARG A 232 -12.66 -1.91 1.44
C ARG A 232 -12.73 -2.62 2.78
N ILE A 233 -12.02 -2.08 3.77
CA ILE A 233 -11.97 -2.68 5.10
C ILE A 233 -13.35 -2.71 5.76
N ASN A 234 -13.72 -3.84 6.35
CA ASN A 234 -14.95 -4.02 7.14
C ASN A 234 -14.70 -4.69 8.50
N TRP A 235 -13.48 -4.55 9.01
CA TRP A 235 -13.07 -4.92 10.36
C TRP A 235 -12.27 -3.78 10.99
N GLY A 236 -12.08 -3.84 12.31
CA GLY A 236 -11.47 -2.74 13.04
C GLY A 236 -12.40 -1.54 13.17
N TYR A 237 -11.84 -0.37 13.39
CA TYR A 237 -12.66 0.81 13.73
C TYR A 237 -12.10 2.09 13.11
N ALA A 238 -12.99 2.87 12.50
CA ALA A 238 -12.73 4.27 12.17
C ALA A 238 -12.90 5.15 13.42
N TYR A 239 -12.04 6.16 13.55
CA TYR A 239 -12.01 7.09 14.67
C TYR A 239 -12.03 8.53 14.17
N ALA A 240 -12.75 9.38 14.91
CA ALA A 240 -12.61 10.82 14.85
C ALA A 240 -12.40 11.35 16.28
N ALA A 241 -11.39 12.22 16.49
CA ALA A 241 -11.04 12.69 17.83
C ALA A 241 -10.73 14.19 17.85
N ALA A 242 -11.18 14.88 18.90
CA ALA A 242 -10.90 16.30 19.12
C ALA A 242 -10.72 16.60 20.63
N PRO A 243 -10.05 17.75 20.98
CA PRO A 243 -9.89 18.15 22.38
C PRO A 243 -11.25 18.35 23.06
N THR A 244 -11.49 17.66 24.18
CA THR A 244 -12.78 17.65 24.88
C THR A 244 -13.26 19.04 25.31
N GLN A 245 -12.34 19.93 25.64
CA GLN A 245 -12.67 21.30 26.09
C GLN A 245 -12.97 22.26 24.94
N GLN A 246 -12.63 21.91 23.69
CA GLN A 246 -12.78 22.77 22.53
C GLN A 246 -13.97 22.43 21.67
N ALA A 247 -14.45 21.17 21.73
CA ALA A 247 -15.47 20.67 20.81
C ALA A 247 -16.63 20.01 21.54
N LYS A 248 -17.84 20.29 21.07
CA LYS A 248 -19.03 19.45 21.33
C LYS A 248 -19.01 18.31 20.33
N ALA A 249 -19.17 17.08 20.82
CA ALA A 249 -19.11 15.88 19.98
C ALA A 249 -20.46 15.15 20.01
N VAL A 250 -20.87 14.55 18.88
CA VAL A 250 -22.09 13.74 18.78
C VAL A 250 -22.01 12.76 17.61
N ILE A 251 -22.61 11.58 17.77
CA ILE A 251 -22.82 10.62 16.70
C ILE A 251 -24.31 10.56 16.38
N ALA A 252 -24.71 10.95 15.18
CA ALA A 252 -26.12 10.91 14.73
C ALA A 252 -26.18 10.90 13.19
N ALA A 253 -27.39 10.96 12.64
CA ALA A 253 -27.63 11.04 11.22
C ALA A 253 -27.05 12.35 10.62
N GLU A 254 -26.32 12.27 9.48
CA GLU A 254 -25.67 13.41 8.84
C GLU A 254 -26.68 14.55 8.56
N GLY A 255 -27.83 14.23 7.94
CA GLY A 255 -28.83 15.23 7.61
C GLY A 255 -29.43 15.95 8.83
N GLU A 256 -29.54 15.26 9.98
CA GLU A 256 -30.01 15.85 11.24
C GLU A 256 -28.99 16.86 11.79
N LEU A 257 -27.71 16.47 11.84
CA LEU A 257 -26.63 17.31 12.39
C LEU A 257 -26.33 18.52 11.51
N VAL A 258 -26.17 18.29 10.20
CA VAL A 258 -25.97 19.35 9.20
C VAL A 258 -27.17 20.34 9.21
N GLY A 259 -28.41 19.83 9.28
CA GLY A 259 -29.61 20.66 9.34
C GLY A 259 -29.74 21.46 10.66
N ALA A 260 -29.36 20.87 11.79
CA ALA A 260 -29.33 21.57 13.07
C ALA A 260 -28.28 22.70 13.07
N PHE A 261 -27.05 22.39 12.63
CA PHE A 261 -26.00 23.40 12.54
C PHE A 261 -26.37 24.53 11.57
N ALA A 262 -26.91 24.20 10.38
CA ALA A 262 -27.31 25.20 9.39
C ALA A 262 -28.44 26.12 9.90
N ALA A 263 -29.36 25.60 10.70
CA ALA A 263 -30.47 26.36 11.28
C ALA A 263 -30.11 27.07 12.61
N ASN A 264 -28.85 27.04 13.04
CA ASN A 264 -28.38 27.57 14.34
C ASN A 264 -29.16 26.97 15.53
N ARG A 265 -29.50 25.68 15.43
CA ARG A 265 -30.14 24.92 16.53
C ARG A 265 -29.08 24.15 17.30
N GLU A 266 -29.35 23.83 18.54
CA GLU A 266 -28.50 22.94 19.32
C GLU A 266 -28.46 21.55 18.68
N LEU A 267 -27.28 20.91 18.72
CA LEU A 267 -27.13 19.52 18.35
C LEU A 267 -27.75 18.61 19.45
N PRO A 268 -28.12 17.37 19.08
CA PRO A 268 -28.55 16.38 20.05
C PRO A 268 -27.57 16.28 21.24
N ALA A 269 -28.09 16.24 22.45
CA ALA A 269 -27.30 16.15 23.68
C ALA A 269 -26.68 14.75 23.89
N GLN A 270 -27.21 13.74 23.20
CA GLN A 270 -26.79 12.34 23.30
C GLN A 270 -26.58 11.76 21.89
N ASP A 271 -25.72 10.75 21.83
CA ASP A 271 -25.49 9.98 20.60
C ASP A 271 -26.74 9.18 20.22
N ASP A 272 -26.96 8.98 18.93
CA ASP A 272 -28.07 8.19 18.42
C ASP A 272 -28.02 6.75 18.94
N SER A 273 -29.09 6.30 19.59
CA SER A 273 -29.16 4.94 20.13
C SER A 273 -29.69 3.89 19.14
N ARG A 274 -30.09 4.31 17.93
CA ARG A 274 -30.65 3.41 16.91
C ARG A 274 -29.52 2.64 16.18
N MET A 275 -28.84 1.78 16.89
CA MET A 275 -27.77 0.90 16.38
C MET A 275 -28.00 -0.56 16.84
N PRO A 276 -27.50 -1.57 16.07
CA PRO A 276 -26.78 -1.44 14.81
C PRO A 276 -27.70 -1.13 13.62
N ARG A 277 -27.25 -0.32 12.67
CA ARG A 277 -27.97 -0.08 11.41
C ARG A 277 -27.00 0.02 10.23
N ALA A 278 -27.51 -0.09 9.00
CA ALA A 278 -26.68 0.03 7.79
C ALA A 278 -25.96 1.38 7.73
N ALA A 279 -24.72 1.39 7.22
CA ALA A 279 -23.92 2.61 7.15
C ALA A 279 -24.54 3.68 6.24
N ASN A 280 -25.38 3.30 5.28
CA ASN A 280 -26.15 4.21 4.43
C ASN A 280 -27.57 4.50 4.94
N ASP A 281 -28.03 3.91 6.05
CA ASP A 281 -29.32 4.23 6.66
C ASP A 281 -29.21 5.51 7.48
N ALA A 282 -29.70 6.62 6.90
CA ALA A 282 -29.59 7.98 7.39
C ALA A 282 -28.12 8.42 7.68
N GLN A 283 -27.13 7.72 7.13
CA GLN A 283 -25.69 8.02 7.20
C GLN A 283 -25.22 8.45 8.60
N PRO A 284 -24.99 7.51 9.56
CA PRO A 284 -24.43 7.86 10.85
C PRO A 284 -23.03 8.46 10.68
N VAL A 285 -22.81 9.63 11.29
CA VAL A 285 -21.54 10.34 11.26
C VAL A 285 -21.03 10.67 12.65
N MET A 286 -19.72 10.67 12.80
CA MET A 286 -18.97 11.16 13.95
C MET A 286 -18.73 12.65 13.78
N ALA A 287 -19.38 13.53 14.57
CA ALA A 287 -19.34 14.97 14.34
C ALA A 287 -18.81 15.75 15.55
N PHE A 288 -18.15 16.87 15.22
CA PHE A 288 -17.64 17.86 16.16
C PHE A 288 -18.14 19.25 15.80
N VAL A 289 -18.44 20.06 16.82
CA VAL A 289 -18.71 21.50 16.69
C VAL A 289 -17.79 22.28 17.60
N PHE A 290 -17.08 23.22 17.01
CA PHE A 290 -16.20 24.16 17.68
C PHE A 290 -16.89 25.53 17.72
N ASP A 291 -16.96 26.12 18.92
CA ASP A 291 -17.36 27.52 19.10
C ASP A 291 -16.09 28.34 19.31
N LEU A 292 -15.69 29.04 18.26
CA LEU A 292 -14.46 29.85 18.27
C LEU A 292 -14.67 31.25 18.80
N GLY A 293 -15.92 31.64 19.11
CA GLY A 293 -16.25 32.97 19.66
C GLY A 293 -15.95 34.09 18.68
N ALA A 294 -15.45 35.21 19.20
CA ALA A 294 -15.09 36.39 18.43
C ALA A 294 -13.70 36.21 17.79
N VAL A 295 -13.67 36.16 16.46
CA VAL A 295 -12.46 35.98 15.65
C VAL A 295 -12.10 37.30 14.96
N GLY A 296 -10.95 37.84 15.29
CA GLY A 296 -10.40 39.05 14.71
C GLY A 296 -9.25 38.79 13.71
N ALA A 297 -8.30 39.73 13.63
CA ALA A 297 -7.14 39.61 12.73
C ALA A 297 -6.16 38.49 13.14
N GLN A 298 -6.12 38.10 14.42
CA GLN A 298 -5.36 36.96 14.90
C GLN A 298 -6.11 35.66 14.58
N PRO A 299 -5.45 34.62 14.02
CA PRO A 299 -6.12 33.38 13.70
C PRO A 299 -6.62 32.65 14.94
N ALA A 300 -7.87 32.15 14.88
CA ALA A 300 -8.37 31.11 15.77
C ALA A 300 -8.23 29.77 15.08
N SER A 301 -7.88 28.71 15.81
CA SER A 301 -7.68 27.38 15.21
C SER A 301 -8.40 26.29 15.97
N CYS A 302 -8.83 25.26 15.25
CA CYS A 302 -9.33 24.01 15.78
C CYS A 302 -8.85 22.81 14.95
N GLN A 303 -8.90 21.60 15.55
CA GLN A 303 -8.34 20.41 14.95
C GLN A 303 -9.18 19.17 15.22
N VAL A 304 -9.30 18.30 14.21
CA VAL A 304 -9.83 16.93 14.32
C VAL A 304 -8.75 15.96 13.85
N ILE A 305 -8.64 14.80 14.50
CA ILE A 305 -7.83 13.67 14.07
C ILE A 305 -8.78 12.64 13.48
N VAL A 306 -8.60 12.28 12.19
CA VAL A 306 -9.27 11.14 11.55
C VAL A 306 -8.27 9.99 11.50
N ALA A 307 -8.66 8.81 11.99
CA ALA A 307 -7.77 7.65 12.11
C ALA A 307 -8.51 6.32 11.87
N TYR A 308 -7.74 5.26 11.66
CA TYR A 308 -8.25 3.89 11.58
C TYR A 308 -7.37 2.93 12.39
N ASP A 309 -7.98 1.92 13.00
CA ASP A 309 -7.30 0.80 13.63
C ASP A 309 -7.76 -0.51 13.00
N GLU A 310 -6.92 -1.09 12.17
CA GLU A 310 -7.19 -2.35 11.46
C GLU A 310 -7.12 -3.58 12.38
N ILE A 311 -6.61 -3.45 13.62
CA ILE A 311 -6.33 -4.54 14.56
C ILE A 311 -5.26 -5.50 14.02
N TYR A 312 -5.49 -6.07 12.84
CA TYR A 312 -4.55 -6.84 12.03
C TYR A 312 -4.60 -6.31 10.59
N ALA A 313 -3.43 -6.08 10.01
CA ALA A 313 -3.29 -5.47 8.68
C ALA A 313 -3.19 -6.53 7.57
N ILE A 314 -2.40 -7.59 7.77
CA ILE A 314 -2.06 -8.57 6.73
C ILE A 314 -2.17 -10.00 7.29
N LYS A 315 -2.74 -10.91 6.50
CA LYS A 315 -2.63 -12.35 6.74
C LYS A 315 -1.45 -12.90 5.93
N TYR A 316 -0.33 -13.18 6.60
CA TYR A 316 0.94 -13.55 5.98
C TYR A 316 1.24 -15.02 6.22
N PHE A 317 1.06 -15.85 5.20
CA PHE A 317 1.20 -17.32 5.26
C PHE A 317 0.51 -17.93 6.49
N GLY A 318 -0.78 -17.56 6.67
CA GLY A 318 -1.61 -18.02 7.78
C GLY A 318 -1.51 -17.18 9.07
N ARG A 319 -0.42 -16.47 9.30
CA ARG A 319 -0.22 -15.63 10.48
C ARG A 319 -0.83 -14.24 10.29
N LYS A 320 -1.62 -13.76 11.26
CA LYS A 320 -2.17 -12.40 11.28
C LYS A 320 -1.10 -11.43 11.79
N LEU A 321 -0.65 -10.51 10.95
CA LEU A 321 0.32 -9.47 11.30
C LEU A 321 -0.40 -8.21 11.77
N GLN A 322 0.08 -7.62 12.86
CA GLN A 322 -0.40 -6.31 13.33
C GLN A 322 0.15 -5.18 12.45
N PRO A 323 -0.56 -4.05 12.32
CA PRO A 323 0.02 -2.82 11.80
C PRO A 323 1.28 -2.45 12.58
N TYR A 324 2.28 -1.90 11.92
CA TYR A 324 3.60 -1.64 12.52
C TYR A 324 3.54 -0.75 13.76
N TRP A 325 2.61 0.21 13.81
CA TRP A 325 2.43 1.07 14.99
C TRP A 325 1.98 0.29 16.23
N ARG A 326 1.33 -0.87 16.07
CA ARG A 326 0.88 -1.74 17.17
C ARG A 326 1.94 -2.74 17.66
N ARG A 327 3.08 -2.86 16.99
CA ARG A 327 4.12 -3.89 17.27
C ARG A 327 4.60 -3.96 18.73
N ASN A 328 4.39 -2.91 19.51
CA ASN A 328 4.72 -2.82 20.92
C ASN A 328 3.49 -2.87 21.84
N GLY A 329 2.32 -3.31 21.33
CA GLY A 329 1.10 -3.48 22.09
C GLY A 329 0.31 -2.18 22.34
N ALA A 330 0.55 -1.11 21.57
CA ALA A 330 -0.19 0.14 21.70
C ALA A 330 -1.67 -0.05 21.32
N THR A 331 -2.57 0.57 22.09
CA THR A 331 -4.01 0.64 21.78
C THR A 331 -4.32 1.88 20.93
N ALA A 332 -5.48 1.91 20.27
CA ALA A 332 -5.94 3.07 19.51
C ALA A 332 -6.04 4.34 20.38
N ALA A 333 -6.54 4.21 21.61
CA ALA A 333 -6.61 5.33 22.57
C ALA A 333 -5.22 5.89 22.90
N GLN A 334 -4.22 5.02 23.11
CA GLN A 334 -2.83 5.45 23.36
C GLN A 334 -2.22 6.09 22.12
N MET A 335 -2.47 5.56 20.93
CA MET A 335 -2.03 6.14 19.66
C MET A 335 -2.59 7.55 19.48
N LEU A 336 -3.90 7.74 19.61
CA LEU A 336 -4.57 9.05 19.48
C LEU A 336 -4.06 10.07 20.49
N GLN A 337 -3.93 9.65 21.77
CA GLN A 337 -3.40 10.51 22.83
C GLN A 337 -1.95 10.95 22.53
N LYS A 338 -1.10 10.01 22.11
CA LYS A 338 0.28 10.29 21.72
C LYS A 338 0.33 11.20 20.51
N ALA A 339 -0.47 10.94 19.49
CA ALA A 339 -0.54 11.74 18.28
C ALA A 339 -0.94 13.19 18.59
N ALA A 340 -1.99 13.42 19.40
CA ALA A 340 -2.39 14.76 19.81
C ALA A 340 -1.27 15.52 20.56
N LYS A 341 -0.56 14.83 21.45
CA LYS A 341 0.58 15.39 22.18
C LYS A 341 1.75 15.74 21.26
N ASP A 342 2.04 14.85 20.31
CA ASP A 342 3.22 14.93 19.44
C ASP A 342 2.99 15.81 18.18
N TYR A 343 1.77 16.33 17.98
CA TYR A 343 1.41 17.12 16.79
C TYR A 343 2.45 18.21 16.44
N PRO A 344 2.90 19.08 17.39
CA PRO A 344 3.87 20.14 17.04
C PRO A 344 5.19 19.58 16.52
N ARG A 345 5.70 18.49 17.12
CA ARG A 345 6.93 17.79 16.69
C ARG A 345 6.76 17.19 15.29
N LEU A 346 5.62 16.51 15.07
CA LEU A 346 5.31 15.85 13.79
C LEU A 346 5.12 16.87 12.67
N ALA A 347 4.37 17.95 12.93
CA ALA A 347 4.17 19.03 11.96
C ALA A 347 5.49 19.70 11.59
N TRP A 348 6.37 19.96 12.56
CA TRP A 348 7.70 20.49 12.30
C TRP A 348 8.57 19.54 11.47
N ALA A 349 8.58 18.24 11.79
CA ALA A 349 9.34 17.24 11.03
C ALA A 349 8.87 17.17 9.57
N CYS A 350 7.56 17.22 9.33
CA CYS A 350 6.97 17.27 8.00
C CYS A 350 7.39 18.56 7.25
N THR A 351 7.30 19.73 7.88
CA THR A 351 7.71 21.01 7.28
C THR A 351 9.19 21.02 6.90
N ARG A 352 10.05 20.49 7.78
CA ARG A 352 11.48 20.35 7.50
C ARG A 352 11.72 19.46 6.28
N PHE A 353 11.10 18.28 6.27
CA PHE A 353 11.20 17.35 5.14
C PHE A 353 10.73 18.01 3.84
N GLU A 354 9.54 18.59 3.82
CA GLU A 354 8.98 19.24 2.65
C GLU A 354 9.87 20.35 2.12
N SER A 355 10.35 21.24 3.00
CA SER A 355 11.19 22.38 2.60
C SER A 355 12.48 21.93 1.92
N GLU A 356 13.17 20.94 2.51
CA GLU A 356 14.43 20.43 1.97
C GLU A 356 14.21 19.60 0.71
N PHE A 357 13.17 18.76 0.69
CA PHE A 357 12.86 17.90 -0.43
C PHE A 357 12.44 18.69 -1.67
N LEU A 358 11.52 19.66 -1.52
CA LEU A 358 11.06 20.50 -2.62
C LEU A 358 12.20 21.32 -3.24
N TYR A 359 13.11 21.82 -2.39
CA TYR A 359 14.32 22.51 -2.87
C TYR A 359 15.20 21.59 -3.71
N ASP A 360 15.51 20.39 -3.21
CA ASP A 360 16.36 19.43 -3.90
C ASP A 360 15.72 18.93 -5.21
N ALA A 361 14.43 18.61 -5.18
CA ALA A 361 13.69 18.18 -6.36
C ALA A 361 13.62 19.28 -7.44
N GLY A 362 13.42 20.55 -7.00
CA GLY A 362 13.41 21.70 -7.91
C GLY A 362 14.78 21.96 -8.54
N ARG A 363 15.86 21.77 -7.78
CA ARG A 363 17.24 21.90 -8.27
C ARG A 363 17.58 20.86 -9.35
N VAL A 364 17.11 19.62 -9.17
CA VAL A 364 17.46 18.47 -10.04
C VAL A 364 16.51 18.32 -11.23
N GLY A 365 15.21 18.50 -11.02
CA GLY A 365 14.18 18.22 -12.03
C GLY A 365 13.48 19.46 -12.59
N GLY A 366 13.87 20.68 -12.18
CA GLY A 366 13.24 21.93 -12.60
C GLY A 366 11.97 22.25 -11.78
N ARG A 367 11.40 23.43 -12.06
CA ARG A 367 10.37 24.06 -11.22
C ARG A 367 9.08 23.26 -11.04
N ARG A 368 8.69 22.46 -12.04
CA ARG A 368 7.42 21.67 -12.03
C ARG A 368 7.58 20.32 -11.35
N TYR A 369 8.77 19.78 -11.36
CA TYR A 369 9.06 18.43 -10.89
C TYR A 369 8.72 18.19 -9.41
N PRO A 370 8.93 19.13 -8.47
CA PRO A 370 8.54 18.94 -7.07
C PRO A 370 7.04 18.69 -6.86
N ALA A 371 6.17 19.26 -7.71
CA ALA A 371 4.73 19.00 -7.62
C ALA A 371 4.37 17.56 -8.04
N LEU A 372 5.03 17.03 -9.08
CA LEU A 372 4.88 15.64 -9.51
C LEU A 372 5.33 14.69 -8.39
N CYS A 373 6.50 14.95 -7.79
CA CYS A 373 7.01 14.18 -6.66
C CYS A 373 6.07 14.25 -5.44
N SER A 374 5.46 15.40 -5.15
CA SER A 374 4.54 15.57 -4.03
C SER A 374 3.30 14.70 -4.19
N LEU A 375 2.68 14.71 -5.37
CA LEU A 375 1.51 13.87 -5.68
C LEU A 375 1.89 12.38 -5.65
N ALA A 376 3.01 12.01 -6.27
CA ALA A 376 3.52 10.65 -6.30
C ALA A 376 3.82 10.11 -4.88
N TYR A 377 4.42 10.91 -3.99
CA TYR A 377 4.71 10.54 -2.60
C TYR A 377 3.44 10.17 -1.83
N ARG A 378 2.39 10.99 -1.98
CA ARG A 378 1.09 10.77 -1.34
C ARG A 378 0.44 9.49 -1.84
N GLN A 379 0.37 9.30 -3.16
CA GLN A 379 -0.33 8.18 -3.77
C GLN A 379 0.38 6.85 -3.55
N SER A 380 1.69 6.80 -3.77
CA SER A 380 2.44 5.55 -3.64
C SER A 380 2.37 4.96 -2.23
N LEU A 381 2.50 5.80 -1.19
CA LEU A 381 2.36 5.36 0.19
C LEU A 381 0.92 4.99 0.57
N ALA A 382 -0.10 5.63 -0.06
CA ALA A 382 -1.50 5.30 0.16
C ALA A 382 -1.91 3.94 -0.45
N ALA A 383 -1.08 3.37 -1.30
CA ALA A 383 -1.29 2.06 -1.91
C ALA A 383 -0.50 0.93 -1.21
N CYS A 384 0.00 1.18 0.00
CA CYS A 384 0.84 0.22 0.72
C CYS A 384 0.42 0.07 2.18
N GLY A 385 0.47 -1.18 2.68
CA GLY A 385 0.28 -1.51 4.09
C GLY A 385 1.61 -1.77 4.79
N LEU A 386 1.83 -1.16 5.97
CA LEU A 386 3.02 -1.36 6.79
C LEU A 386 2.69 -2.20 8.03
N ALA A 387 3.14 -3.44 8.03
CA ALA A 387 2.95 -4.41 9.11
C ALA A 387 4.26 -4.71 9.85
N ALA A 388 4.16 -5.41 10.96
CA ALA A 388 5.30 -5.92 11.71
C ALA A 388 5.31 -7.46 11.71
N ASP A 389 6.49 -8.05 11.49
CA ASP A 389 6.70 -9.48 11.69
C ASP A 389 6.79 -9.85 13.19
N SER A 390 6.99 -11.14 13.51
CA SER A 390 7.11 -11.61 14.91
C SER A 390 8.35 -11.06 15.61
N ASN A 391 9.39 -10.65 14.90
CA ASN A 391 10.58 -9.98 15.42
C ASN A 391 10.42 -8.46 15.47
N ARG A 392 9.19 -7.95 15.23
CA ARG A 392 8.85 -6.51 15.17
C ARG A 392 9.57 -5.75 14.06
N GLN A 393 10.10 -6.47 13.06
CA GLN A 393 10.69 -5.85 11.88
C GLN A 393 9.59 -5.39 10.92
N PRO A 394 9.82 -4.29 10.17
CA PRO A 394 8.84 -3.81 9.21
C PRO A 394 8.72 -4.75 8.01
N LEU A 395 7.49 -5.01 7.59
CA LEU A 395 7.14 -5.60 6.31
C LEU A 395 6.21 -4.62 5.59
N PHE A 396 6.52 -4.30 4.33
CA PHE A 396 5.83 -3.28 3.56
C PHE A 396 5.22 -3.88 2.31
N PHE A 397 3.89 -3.95 2.27
CA PHE A 397 3.14 -4.65 1.25
C PHE A 397 2.45 -3.65 0.32
N THR A 398 2.79 -3.69 -0.97
CA THR A 398 2.05 -2.96 -2.00
C THR A 398 0.70 -3.65 -2.25
N LYS A 399 -0.32 -2.87 -2.58
CA LYS A 399 -1.56 -3.34 -3.21
C LYS A 399 -1.61 -2.84 -4.64
N GLU A 400 -1.81 -3.72 -5.59
CA GLU A 400 -1.99 -3.37 -6.99
C GLU A 400 -3.41 -2.87 -7.24
N ASN A 401 -3.66 -1.60 -6.88
CA ASN A 401 -4.97 -0.96 -7.02
C ASN A 401 -5.40 -0.86 -8.49
N THR A 402 -6.69 -1.00 -8.74
CA THR A 402 -7.34 -0.79 -10.06
C THR A 402 -6.77 -1.71 -11.16
N SER A 403 -6.46 -2.94 -10.79
CA SER A 403 -6.01 -4.00 -11.69
C SER A 403 -6.58 -5.34 -11.20
N ASN A 404 -5.79 -6.12 -10.45
CA ASN A 404 -6.19 -7.41 -9.89
C ASN A 404 -6.25 -7.41 -8.35
N GLY A 405 -5.70 -6.38 -7.71
CA GLY A 405 -5.64 -6.25 -6.25
C GLY A 405 -4.53 -7.07 -5.60
N ASP A 406 -3.54 -7.53 -6.35
CA ASP A 406 -2.48 -8.37 -5.83
C ASP A 406 -1.63 -7.70 -4.76
N ILE A 407 -1.08 -8.53 -3.87
CA ILE A 407 -0.22 -8.09 -2.77
C ILE A 407 1.24 -8.38 -3.08
N ALA A 408 2.09 -7.36 -2.89
CA ALA A 408 3.53 -7.44 -3.08
C ALA A 408 3.93 -7.88 -4.50
N THR A 409 3.21 -7.40 -5.52
CA THR A 409 3.52 -7.63 -6.93
C THR A 409 4.88 -7.03 -7.28
N VAL A 410 5.79 -7.83 -7.82
CA VAL A 410 7.20 -7.43 -8.01
C VAL A 410 7.34 -6.36 -9.10
N ASP A 411 6.58 -6.45 -10.19
CA ASP A 411 6.57 -5.45 -11.26
C ASP A 411 5.81 -4.15 -10.89
N VAL A 412 5.17 -4.13 -9.73
CA VAL A 412 4.61 -2.94 -9.07
C VAL A 412 5.60 -2.35 -8.05
N ILE A 413 6.30 -3.19 -7.28
CA ILE A 413 7.36 -2.76 -6.36
C ILE A 413 8.51 -2.11 -7.14
N PHE A 414 8.89 -2.67 -8.27
CA PHE A 414 10.03 -2.20 -9.06
C PHE A 414 9.88 -0.75 -9.55
N PRO A 415 8.80 -0.33 -10.22
CA PRO A 415 8.60 1.06 -10.57
C PRO A 415 8.39 1.99 -9.37
N MET A 416 7.82 1.53 -8.24
CA MET A 416 7.72 2.32 -7.02
C MET A 416 9.05 2.56 -6.31
N ALA A 417 9.98 1.62 -6.45
CA ALA A 417 11.21 1.53 -5.65
C ALA A 417 12.10 2.79 -5.66
N PRO A 418 12.22 3.60 -6.73
CA PRO A 418 13.03 4.82 -6.70
C PRO A 418 12.70 5.76 -5.52
N GLN A 419 11.41 5.90 -5.16
CA GLN A 419 11.00 6.67 -3.98
C GLN A 419 11.54 6.06 -2.68
N LEU A 420 11.41 4.73 -2.52
CA LEU A 420 11.82 4.02 -1.31
C LEU A 420 13.35 4.01 -1.19
N ILE A 421 14.06 3.68 -2.25
CA ILE A 421 15.54 3.63 -2.29
C ILE A 421 16.15 5.00 -1.97
N LEU A 422 15.51 6.08 -2.43
CA LEU A 422 15.96 7.44 -2.13
C LEU A 422 15.73 7.81 -0.67
N LEU A 423 14.51 7.58 -0.14
CA LEU A 423 14.03 8.20 1.09
C LEU A 423 14.06 7.28 2.30
N SER A 424 13.91 5.96 2.10
CA SER A 424 13.91 4.94 3.15
C SER A 424 14.35 3.57 2.62
N PRO A 425 15.66 3.30 2.50
CA PRO A 425 16.17 1.97 2.17
C PRO A 425 15.59 0.84 3.06
N THR A 426 15.22 1.16 4.30
CA THR A 426 14.50 0.24 5.20
C THR A 426 13.16 -0.21 4.60
N LEU A 427 12.35 0.71 4.09
CA LEU A 427 11.08 0.35 3.43
C LEU A 427 11.31 -0.37 2.11
N ALA A 428 12.35 -0.02 1.35
CA ALA A 428 12.74 -0.76 0.15
C ALA A 428 13.08 -2.22 0.48
N LYS A 429 13.85 -2.48 1.53
CA LYS A 429 14.09 -3.85 2.03
C LYS A 429 12.80 -4.52 2.48
N ALA A 430 12.01 -3.82 3.28
CA ALA A 430 10.76 -4.34 3.82
C ALA A 430 9.74 -4.73 2.73
N SER A 431 9.81 -4.15 1.53
CA SER A 431 8.95 -4.49 0.40
C SER A 431 9.43 -5.75 -0.35
N ILE A 432 10.73 -6.01 -0.41
CA ILE A 432 11.28 -7.16 -1.17
C ILE A 432 11.53 -8.40 -0.29
N VAL A 433 11.70 -8.25 1.02
CA VAL A 433 11.93 -9.37 1.95
C VAL A 433 10.81 -10.41 1.92
N PRO A 434 9.52 -10.07 1.86
CA PRO A 434 8.46 -11.06 1.71
C PRO A 434 8.63 -11.95 0.47
N ILE A 435 9.00 -11.35 -0.67
CA ILE A 435 9.26 -12.05 -1.94
C ILE A 435 10.49 -12.96 -1.83
N LEU A 436 11.61 -12.44 -1.30
CA LEU A 436 12.83 -13.21 -1.09
C LEU A 436 12.60 -14.43 -0.19
N SER A 437 11.83 -14.24 0.89
CA SER A 437 11.47 -15.30 1.82
C SER A 437 10.58 -16.37 1.19
N TYR A 438 9.55 -15.95 0.45
CA TYR A 438 8.65 -16.84 -0.28
C TYR A 438 9.40 -17.65 -1.36
N ALA A 439 10.18 -16.98 -2.20
CA ALA A 439 10.96 -17.61 -3.26
C ALA A 439 12.00 -18.62 -2.71
N SER A 440 12.48 -18.41 -1.49
CA SER A 440 13.45 -19.30 -0.83
C SER A 440 12.79 -20.42 -0.04
N SER A 441 11.48 -20.43 0.09
CA SER A 441 10.71 -21.44 0.81
C SER A 441 10.37 -22.64 -0.08
N TRP A 442 9.83 -23.68 0.54
CA TRP A 442 9.33 -24.87 -0.15
C TRP A 442 8.08 -24.62 -1.00
N HIS A 443 7.41 -23.47 -0.82
CA HIS A 443 6.24 -23.10 -1.60
C HIS A 443 6.58 -22.76 -3.07
N TRP A 444 7.75 -22.14 -3.31
CA TRP A 444 8.18 -21.74 -4.64
C TRP A 444 9.14 -22.74 -5.28
N LYS A 445 8.76 -23.32 -6.40
CA LYS A 445 9.52 -24.41 -7.07
C LYS A 445 10.17 -24.01 -8.40
N PHE A 446 9.86 -22.81 -8.88
CA PHE A 446 10.35 -22.33 -10.17
C PHE A 446 11.75 -21.72 -10.04
N PRO A 447 12.55 -21.73 -11.15
CA PRO A 447 13.89 -21.17 -11.15
C PRO A 447 13.93 -19.64 -11.21
N ASN A 448 12.84 -18.99 -11.63
CA ASN A 448 12.66 -17.55 -11.73
C ASN A 448 12.10 -16.94 -10.42
N ALA A 449 12.04 -15.62 -10.35
CA ALA A 449 11.37 -14.91 -9.26
C ALA A 449 9.83 -15.00 -9.40
N PRO A 450 9.09 -15.02 -8.27
CA PRO A 450 7.63 -15.00 -8.28
C PRO A 450 7.10 -13.60 -8.65
N HIS A 451 5.87 -13.56 -9.18
CA HIS A 451 5.21 -12.33 -9.57
C HIS A 451 4.63 -11.57 -8.35
N ASP A 452 3.92 -12.27 -7.47
CA ASP A 452 3.17 -11.70 -6.33
C ASP A 452 3.13 -12.66 -5.13
N LEU A 453 2.37 -12.29 -4.10
CA LEU A 453 2.12 -13.15 -2.93
C LEU A 453 0.64 -13.47 -2.71
N GLY A 454 -0.23 -13.28 -3.69
CA GLY A 454 -1.67 -13.47 -3.62
C GLY A 454 -2.43 -12.15 -3.69
N THR A 455 -3.64 -12.08 -3.11
CA THR A 455 -4.53 -10.91 -3.21
C THR A 455 -4.63 -10.16 -1.88
N TYR A 456 -4.41 -8.83 -1.88
CA TYR A 456 -4.41 -7.98 -0.68
C TYR A 456 -5.72 -8.08 0.11
N PRO A 457 -5.70 -8.25 1.45
CA PRO A 457 -4.55 -8.24 2.37
C PRO A 457 -4.03 -9.64 2.73
N ILE A 458 -4.28 -10.66 1.90
CA ILE A 458 -3.96 -12.07 2.17
C ILE A 458 -2.76 -12.51 1.33
N ALA A 459 -1.58 -12.51 1.96
CA ALA A 459 -0.36 -13.04 1.36
C ALA A 459 -0.23 -14.54 1.69
N ARG A 460 -0.49 -15.40 0.71
CA ARG A 460 -0.44 -16.86 0.81
C ARG A 460 0.48 -17.51 -0.24
N GLY A 461 1.03 -16.74 -1.14
CA GLY A 461 1.77 -17.14 -2.33
C GLY A 461 0.94 -16.91 -3.59
N THR A 462 1.61 -16.82 -4.74
CA THR A 462 0.93 -16.69 -6.02
C THR A 462 0.16 -17.96 -6.37
N ASP A 463 -1.01 -17.82 -6.99
CA ASP A 463 -1.84 -18.93 -7.47
C ASP A 463 -1.63 -19.22 -8.97
N ASP A 464 -0.95 -18.32 -9.71
CA ASP A 464 -0.76 -18.42 -11.18
C ASP A 464 0.34 -19.40 -11.62
N GLY A 465 1.02 -20.06 -10.67
CA GLY A 465 2.09 -21.00 -10.96
C GLY A 465 3.38 -20.35 -11.48
N GLY A 466 3.48 -19.01 -11.49
CA GLY A 466 4.68 -18.28 -11.88
C GLY A 466 4.88 -18.14 -13.39
N GLU A 467 3.82 -18.26 -14.16
CA GLU A 467 3.90 -18.32 -15.62
C GLU A 467 4.03 -16.97 -16.33
N GLY A 468 3.70 -15.86 -15.65
CA GLY A 468 3.46 -14.60 -16.34
C GLY A 468 4.72 -13.90 -16.85
N MET A 469 5.69 -13.63 -15.96
CA MET A 469 6.78 -12.67 -16.23
C MET A 469 8.17 -13.14 -15.72
N PRO A 470 8.65 -14.33 -16.09
CA PRO A 470 9.80 -14.94 -15.41
C PRO A 470 11.13 -14.18 -15.61
N VAL A 471 11.36 -13.58 -16.78
CA VAL A 471 12.55 -12.74 -17.05
C VAL A 471 12.40 -11.38 -16.40
N GLU A 472 11.21 -10.80 -16.46
CA GLU A 472 10.89 -9.50 -15.86
C GLU A 472 11.16 -9.51 -14.36
N GLU A 473 10.56 -10.45 -13.64
CA GLU A 473 10.61 -10.47 -12.17
C GLU A 473 12.00 -10.83 -11.65
N SER A 474 12.69 -11.75 -12.32
CA SER A 474 14.07 -12.09 -11.95
C SER A 474 15.00 -10.89 -12.12
N GLY A 475 14.83 -10.12 -13.21
CA GLY A 475 15.57 -8.88 -13.48
C GLY A 475 15.24 -7.79 -12.46
N ASN A 476 13.94 -7.59 -12.15
CA ASN A 476 13.47 -6.65 -11.17
C ASN A 476 14.12 -6.89 -9.80
N MET A 477 14.06 -8.14 -9.31
CA MET A 477 14.57 -8.49 -7.98
C MET A 477 16.09 -8.30 -7.87
N LEU A 478 16.87 -8.66 -8.90
CA LEU A 478 18.32 -8.47 -8.88
C LEU A 478 18.70 -6.98 -8.88
N LEU A 479 18.04 -6.16 -9.71
CA LEU A 479 18.22 -4.71 -9.74
C LEU A 479 17.84 -4.05 -8.42
N LEU A 480 16.72 -4.45 -7.79
CA LEU A 480 16.28 -3.93 -6.50
C LEU A 480 17.26 -4.29 -5.38
N CYS A 481 17.73 -5.53 -5.33
CA CYS A 481 18.71 -5.98 -4.34
C CYS A 481 20.02 -5.19 -4.45
N ASP A 482 20.50 -4.93 -5.67
CA ASP A 482 21.71 -4.12 -5.89
C ASP A 482 21.47 -2.64 -5.51
N ALA A 483 20.34 -2.07 -5.90
CA ALA A 483 20.00 -0.69 -5.57
C ALA A 483 19.96 -0.45 -4.04
N VAL A 484 19.38 -1.38 -3.28
CA VAL A 484 19.36 -1.34 -1.83
C VAL A 484 20.77 -1.51 -1.26
N ALA A 485 21.54 -2.48 -1.78
CA ALA A 485 22.92 -2.70 -1.34
C ALA A 485 23.81 -1.47 -1.58
N GLN A 486 23.64 -0.77 -2.69
CA GLN A 486 24.33 0.49 -2.96
C GLN A 486 23.88 1.65 -2.08
N ALA A 487 22.58 1.73 -1.74
CA ALA A 487 22.07 2.73 -0.80
C ALA A 487 22.66 2.54 0.61
N GLU A 488 22.86 1.30 1.04
CA GLU A 488 23.45 0.97 2.36
C GLU A 488 24.98 0.86 2.36
N GLY A 489 25.61 0.82 1.16
CA GLY A 489 27.04 0.64 0.99
C GLY A 489 27.54 -0.78 1.27
N ASN A 490 26.66 -1.79 1.39
CA ASN A 490 26.98 -3.19 1.59
C ASN A 490 25.85 -4.12 1.13
N ALA A 491 26.18 -5.37 0.81
CA ALA A 491 25.24 -6.41 0.40
C ALA A 491 24.90 -7.40 1.55
N GLY A 492 25.05 -7.01 2.80
CA GLY A 492 24.85 -7.92 3.96
C GLY A 492 23.43 -8.44 4.08
N PHE A 493 22.43 -7.62 3.76
CA PHE A 493 21.02 -7.98 3.91
C PHE A 493 20.58 -9.14 3.01
N VAL A 494 21.16 -9.32 1.81
CA VAL A 494 20.79 -10.42 0.88
C VAL A 494 21.42 -11.77 1.24
N SER A 495 22.31 -11.82 2.22
CA SER A 495 23.07 -13.05 2.57
C SER A 495 22.19 -14.26 2.88
N PRO A 496 21.04 -14.14 3.57
CA PRO A 496 20.14 -15.27 3.83
C PRO A 496 19.54 -15.89 2.57
N TRP A 497 19.37 -15.08 1.51
CA TRP A 497 18.72 -15.47 0.26
C TRP A 497 19.69 -15.60 -0.92
N TRP A 498 21.01 -15.55 -0.68
CA TRP A 498 22.03 -15.54 -1.70
C TRP A 498 21.89 -16.67 -2.74
N PRO A 499 21.65 -17.96 -2.35
CA PRO A 499 21.45 -19.02 -3.33
C PRO A 499 20.29 -18.76 -4.31
N LYS A 500 19.27 -18.03 -3.86
CA LYS A 500 18.12 -17.68 -4.71
C LYS A 500 18.49 -16.60 -5.73
N LEU A 501 19.25 -15.58 -5.33
CA LEU A 501 19.74 -14.56 -6.24
C LEU A 501 20.66 -15.18 -7.32
N THR A 502 21.54 -16.13 -6.94
CA THR A 502 22.36 -16.88 -7.89
C THR A 502 21.49 -17.65 -8.89
N GLN A 503 20.46 -18.34 -8.43
CA GLN A 503 19.51 -19.06 -9.29
C GLN A 503 18.83 -18.11 -10.30
N TRP A 504 18.41 -16.92 -9.88
CA TRP A 504 17.80 -15.92 -10.78
C TRP A 504 18.83 -15.38 -11.81
N ALA A 505 20.07 -15.15 -11.42
CA ALA A 505 21.13 -14.75 -12.34
C ALA A 505 21.41 -15.84 -13.38
N GLU A 506 21.46 -17.12 -12.98
CA GLU A 506 21.57 -18.25 -13.90
C GLU A 506 20.34 -18.36 -14.84
N TYR A 507 19.14 -18.09 -14.31
CA TYR A 507 17.93 -18.05 -15.13
C TYR A 507 18.04 -16.96 -16.23
N LEU A 508 18.42 -15.73 -15.86
CA LEU A 508 18.60 -14.64 -16.82
C LEU A 508 19.71 -14.92 -17.83
N GLN A 509 20.81 -15.55 -17.41
CA GLN A 509 21.88 -15.96 -18.32
C GLN A 509 21.37 -16.89 -19.42
N ASN A 510 20.43 -17.79 -19.12
CA ASN A 510 19.93 -18.79 -20.05
C ASN A 510 18.75 -18.29 -20.91
N TYR A 511 17.91 -17.39 -20.39
CA TYR A 511 16.62 -17.03 -21.01
C TYR A 511 16.42 -15.53 -21.22
N GLY A 512 17.33 -14.67 -20.74
CA GLY A 512 17.10 -13.22 -20.69
C GLY A 512 17.54 -12.45 -21.92
N LEU A 513 18.56 -12.93 -22.67
CA LEU A 513 19.10 -12.18 -23.80
C LEU A 513 18.09 -12.08 -24.97
N ASP A 514 17.42 -13.16 -25.28
CA ASP A 514 16.35 -13.22 -26.30
C ASP A 514 15.09 -13.83 -25.67
N PRO A 515 14.26 -13.02 -24.98
CA PRO A 515 13.16 -13.54 -24.20
C PRO A 515 12.10 -14.24 -25.07
N GLU A 516 11.67 -15.42 -24.63
CA GLU A 516 10.53 -16.12 -25.24
C GLU A 516 9.23 -15.33 -25.10
N ASN A 517 8.15 -15.83 -25.71
CA ASN A 517 6.83 -15.19 -25.65
C ASN A 517 6.28 -15.16 -24.22
N GLN A 518 6.38 -14.03 -23.55
CA GLN A 518 5.95 -13.80 -22.18
C GLN A 518 5.41 -12.39 -22.00
N LEU A 519 4.78 -12.12 -20.87
CA LEU A 519 4.43 -10.78 -20.41
C LEU A 519 5.67 -10.05 -19.83
N CYS A 520 5.57 -8.76 -19.70
CA CYS A 520 6.48 -7.90 -18.94
C CYS A 520 5.63 -6.80 -18.28
N THR A 521 6.23 -5.84 -17.61
CA THR A 521 5.47 -4.75 -16.96
C THR A 521 4.56 -3.94 -17.92
N ASP A 522 4.73 -4.14 -19.22
CA ASP A 522 3.82 -3.61 -20.25
C ASP A 522 2.73 -4.64 -20.63
N ASP A 523 2.27 -5.43 -19.68
CA ASP A 523 1.32 -6.56 -19.80
C ASP A 523 0.00 -6.18 -20.48
N PHE A 524 -0.47 -4.95 -20.29
CA PHE A 524 -1.64 -4.39 -20.99
C PHE A 524 -1.45 -4.32 -22.51
N MET A 525 -0.22 -4.48 -23.02
CA MET A 525 0.08 -4.62 -24.44
C MET A 525 0.16 -6.09 -24.90
N GLY A 526 -0.03 -7.06 -23.99
CA GLY A 526 -0.01 -8.50 -24.22
C GLY A 526 1.39 -9.10 -24.35
N HIS A 527 1.43 -10.41 -24.53
CA HIS A 527 2.66 -11.18 -24.68
C HIS A 527 3.49 -10.73 -25.87
N LEU A 528 4.82 -10.72 -25.73
CA LEU A 528 5.75 -10.37 -26.78
C LEU A 528 7.05 -11.18 -26.66
N ALA A 529 7.35 -12.00 -27.67
CA ALA A 529 8.64 -12.63 -27.82
C ALA A 529 9.67 -11.63 -28.35
N HIS A 530 10.95 -11.90 -28.12
CA HIS A 530 12.08 -11.11 -28.65
C HIS A 530 12.07 -9.65 -28.21
N ASN A 531 11.46 -9.34 -27.04
CA ASN A 531 11.27 -7.99 -26.52
C ASN A 531 12.61 -7.34 -26.17
N ALA A 532 12.99 -6.30 -26.93
CA ALA A 532 14.28 -5.64 -26.78
C ALA A 532 14.42 -4.90 -25.43
N ASN A 533 13.35 -4.33 -24.86
CA ASN A 533 13.44 -3.65 -23.58
C ASN A 533 13.48 -4.64 -22.39
N LEU A 534 12.83 -5.79 -22.51
CA LEU A 534 12.92 -6.88 -21.55
C LEU A 534 14.33 -7.50 -21.53
N SER A 535 14.95 -7.67 -22.72
CA SER A 535 16.34 -8.07 -22.83
C SER A 535 17.30 -7.09 -22.13
N VAL A 536 17.09 -5.77 -22.24
CA VAL A 536 17.87 -4.77 -21.48
C VAL A 536 17.75 -5.01 -19.97
N LYS A 537 16.55 -5.32 -19.46
CA LYS A 537 16.34 -5.62 -18.02
C LYS A 537 17.16 -6.84 -17.58
N ALA A 538 17.14 -7.91 -18.37
CA ALA A 538 17.91 -9.12 -18.08
C ALA A 538 19.42 -8.85 -18.07
N ILE A 539 19.94 -8.15 -19.07
CA ILE A 539 21.36 -7.76 -19.16
C ILE A 539 21.78 -6.93 -17.93
N LEU A 540 20.98 -5.96 -17.54
CA LEU A 540 21.25 -5.13 -16.36
C LEU A 540 21.07 -5.88 -15.05
N GLY A 541 20.14 -6.85 -14.99
CA GLY A 541 19.99 -7.77 -13.86
C GLY A 541 21.23 -8.63 -13.63
N LEU A 542 21.85 -9.16 -14.73
CA LEU A 542 23.12 -9.88 -14.65
C LEU A 542 24.26 -8.98 -14.16
N ALA A 543 24.32 -7.74 -14.66
CA ALA A 543 25.32 -6.76 -14.21
C ALA A 543 25.14 -6.38 -12.72
N ALA A 544 23.89 -6.20 -12.27
CA ALA A 544 23.55 -5.93 -10.87
C ALA A 544 23.96 -7.10 -9.96
N TYR A 545 23.72 -8.35 -10.39
CA TYR A 545 24.21 -9.51 -9.64
C TYR A 545 25.76 -9.52 -9.57
N GLY A 546 26.45 -9.17 -10.66
CA GLY A 546 27.90 -8.99 -10.66
C GLY A 546 28.37 -7.90 -9.68
N ASP A 547 27.62 -6.80 -9.52
CA ASP A 547 27.92 -5.75 -8.53
C ASP A 547 27.68 -6.24 -7.09
N LEU A 548 26.60 -6.98 -6.85
CA LEU A 548 26.36 -7.65 -5.57
C LEU A 548 27.50 -8.62 -5.19
N CYS A 549 28.01 -9.42 -6.16
CA CYS A 549 29.20 -10.27 -5.96
C CYS A 549 30.42 -9.41 -5.56
N ARG A 550 30.65 -8.29 -6.23
CA ARG A 550 31.73 -7.34 -5.91
C ARG A 550 31.60 -6.80 -4.48
N LEU A 551 30.41 -6.39 -4.07
CA LEU A 551 30.13 -5.89 -2.71
C LEU A 551 30.34 -6.96 -1.64
N ARG A 552 30.22 -8.24 -1.99
CA ARG A 552 30.49 -9.38 -1.13
C ARG A 552 31.96 -9.84 -1.16
N GLY A 553 32.79 -9.29 -2.06
CA GLY A 553 34.19 -9.67 -2.23
C GLY A 553 34.39 -10.90 -3.13
N GLU A 554 33.37 -11.36 -3.85
CA GLU A 554 33.41 -12.49 -4.80
C GLU A 554 33.92 -12.01 -6.17
N THR A 555 35.19 -11.66 -6.26
CA THR A 555 35.77 -10.91 -7.38
C THR A 555 35.74 -11.63 -8.73
N ASP A 556 35.86 -12.96 -8.77
CA ASP A 556 35.85 -13.73 -10.02
C ASP A 556 34.43 -13.82 -10.59
N GLU A 557 33.44 -14.08 -9.78
CA GLU A 557 32.02 -14.05 -10.19
C GLU A 557 31.59 -12.64 -10.58
N ALA A 558 32.02 -11.62 -9.86
CA ALA A 558 31.75 -10.22 -10.21
C ALA A 558 32.26 -9.89 -11.62
N ARG A 559 33.47 -10.34 -11.96
CA ARG A 559 34.06 -10.16 -13.30
C ARG A 559 33.27 -10.95 -14.33
N ARG A 560 33.03 -12.24 -14.06
CA ARG A 560 32.32 -13.14 -14.98
C ARG A 560 30.94 -12.56 -15.40
N TYR A 561 30.10 -12.16 -14.45
CA TYR A 561 28.76 -11.63 -14.78
C TYR A 561 28.83 -10.26 -15.45
N ARG A 562 29.80 -9.43 -15.10
CA ARG A 562 30.00 -8.14 -15.77
C ARG A 562 30.44 -8.32 -17.23
N ASP A 563 31.36 -9.24 -17.51
CA ASP A 563 31.86 -9.52 -18.86
C ASP A 563 30.76 -10.16 -19.72
N LEU A 564 29.94 -11.04 -19.12
CA LEU A 564 28.74 -11.59 -19.76
C LEU A 564 27.76 -10.49 -20.15
N ALA A 565 27.36 -9.63 -19.20
CA ALA A 565 26.44 -8.53 -19.46
C ALA A 565 26.92 -7.57 -20.55
N LYS A 566 28.24 -7.32 -20.63
CA LYS A 566 28.83 -6.52 -21.72
C LYS A 566 28.73 -7.21 -23.06
N ALA A 567 29.04 -8.51 -23.14
CA ALA A 567 28.96 -9.28 -24.40
C ALA A 567 27.50 -9.32 -24.88
N ASP A 568 26.53 -9.49 -23.94
CA ASP A 568 25.11 -9.48 -24.25
C ASP A 568 24.64 -8.09 -24.73
N ALA A 569 25.12 -7.01 -24.12
CA ALA A 569 24.82 -5.65 -24.57
C ALA A 569 25.39 -5.36 -25.98
N GLU A 570 26.60 -5.84 -26.28
CA GLU A 570 27.16 -5.73 -27.61
C GLU A 570 26.36 -6.51 -28.66
N HIS A 571 25.86 -7.69 -28.32
CA HIS A 571 24.96 -8.46 -29.16
C HIS A 571 23.63 -7.72 -29.36
N TRP A 572 23.01 -7.26 -28.25
CA TRP A 572 21.76 -6.51 -28.26
C TRP A 572 21.82 -5.28 -29.17
N MET A 573 22.93 -4.49 -29.09
CA MET A 573 23.11 -3.31 -29.90
C MET A 573 23.15 -3.62 -31.40
N LYS A 574 23.57 -4.82 -31.78
CA LYS A 574 23.61 -5.26 -33.20
C LYS A 574 22.23 -5.70 -33.68
N VAL A 575 21.52 -6.52 -32.88
CA VAL A 575 20.27 -7.14 -33.34
C VAL A 575 19.05 -6.21 -33.18
N ALA A 576 19.05 -5.30 -32.18
CA ALA A 576 17.99 -4.33 -32.00
C ALA A 576 18.13 -3.06 -32.83
N ALA A 577 19.31 -2.80 -33.46
CA ALA A 577 19.57 -1.55 -34.15
C ALA A 577 18.65 -1.33 -35.37
N GLU A 578 18.09 -0.12 -35.48
CA GLU A 578 17.31 0.30 -36.64
C GLU A 578 17.45 1.80 -36.88
N GLY A 579 18.35 2.18 -37.83
CA GLY A 579 18.57 3.58 -38.17
C GLY A 579 18.89 4.46 -36.96
N ASP A 580 17.98 5.36 -36.59
CA ASP A 580 18.13 6.35 -35.52
C ASP A 580 17.54 5.90 -34.15
N HIS A 581 17.13 4.63 -34.00
CA HIS A 581 16.55 4.08 -32.77
C HIS A 581 16.86 2.57 -32.63
N TYR A 582 16.26 1.93 -31.60
CA TYR A 582 16.24 0.48 -31.40
C TYR A 582 14.84 -0.07 -31.47
N ARG A 583 14.66 -1.27 -32.04
CA ARG A 583 13.39 -1.93 -32.28
C ARG A 583 12.61 -2.23 -30.97
N LEU A 584 11.31 -2.43 -31.11
CA LEU A 584 10.46 -3.00 -30.05
C LEU A 584 10.83 -4.46 -29.76
N ALA A 585 10.97 -5.28 -30.83
CA ALA A 585 11.39 -6.68 -30.73
C ALA A 585 12.38 -6.98 -31.85
N PHE A 586 13.32 -7.92 -31.64
CA PHE A 586 14.44 -8.20 -32.55
C PHE A 586 13.98 -8.64 -33.94
N ASP A 587 12.87 -9.36 -34.03
CA ASP A 587 12.26 -9.88 -35.24
C ASP A 587 11.29 -8.91 -35.96
N LYS A 588 11.02 -7.70 -35.36
CA LYS A 588 10.01 -6.77 -35.88
C LYS A 588 10.64 -5.47 -36.41
N PRO A 589 10.99 -5.42 -37.70
CA PRO A 589 11.50 -4.19 -38.31
C PRO A 589 10.42 -3.10 -38.37
N ASN A 590 10.84 -1.84 -38.47
CA ASN A 590 10.00 -0.63 -38.48
C ASN A 590 9.15 -0.46 -37.18
N THR A 591 9.64 -0.98 -36.06
CA THR A 591 9.02 -0.84 -34.74
C THR A 591 9.98 -0.18 -33.76
N TRP A 592 9.43 0.41 -32.70
CA TRP A 592 10.21 1.03 -31.63
C TRP A 592 9.44 0.95 -30.29
N SER A 593 10.16 1.07 -29.18
CA SER A 593 9.60 1.22 -27.84
C SER A 593 10.48 2.12 -26.98
N GLN A 594 9.93 2.66 -25.90
CA GLN A 594 10.75 3.28 -24.87
C GLN A 594 11.66 2.20 -24.23
N LYS A 595 12.96 2.51 -24.12
CA LYS A 595 13.97 1.64 -23.49
C LYS A 595 14.23 2.10 -22.05
N TYR A 596 13.14 2.30 -21.30
CA TYR A 596 13.16 2.87 -19.96
C TYR A 596 14.04 2.08 -18.99
N ASN A 597 14.21 0.78 -19.18
CA ASN A 597 15.09 -0.04 -18.34
C ASN A 597 16.57 0.38 -18.41
N LEU A 598 17.04 1.03 -19.49
CA LEU A 598 18.40 1.57 -19.60
C LEU A 598 18.76 2.55 -18.48
N VAL A 599 17.78 3.17 -17.82
CA VAL A 599 18.04 4.13 -16.75
C VAL A 599 18.81 3.51 -15.58
N TRP A 600 18.60 2.21 -15.29
CA TRP A 600 19.28 1.51 -14.21
C TRP A 600 20.77 1.32 -14.43
N ASP A 601 21.23 1.22 -15.67
CA ASP A 601 22.66 1.26 -15.98
C ASP A 601 23.33 2.55 -15.47
N ARG A 602 22.65 3.69 -15.68
CA ARG A 602 23.09 5.01 -15.18
C ARG A 602 22.96 5.14 -13.66
N ILE A 603 21.82 4.76 -13.09
CA ILE A 603 21.54 4.90 -11.65
C ILE A 603 22.53 4.08 -10.81
N LEU A 604 22.73 2.82 -11.17
CA LEU A 604 23.62 1.91 -10.45
C LEU A 604 25.09 2.06 -10.85
N GLY A 605 25.38 2.81 -11.93
CA GLY A 605 26.75 3.02 -12.41
C GLY A 605 27.39 1.74 -12.95
N LEU A 606 26.59 0.84 -13.53
CA LEU A 606 27.05 -0.46 -14.03
C LEU A 606 27.95 -0.32 -15.25
N ASN A 607 27.71 0.71 -16.08
CA ASN A 607 28.47 1.04 -17.30
C ASN A 607 28.55 -0.16 -18.26
N ILE A 608 27.40 -0.74 -18.59
CA ILE A 608 27.24 -1.87 -19.50
C ILE A 608 27.00 -1.38 -20.92
N PHE A 609 26.07 -0.45 -21.11
CA PHE A 609 25.75 0.17 -22.37
C PHE A 609 26.59 1.44 -22.59
N PRO A 610 27.15 1.67 -23.79
CA PRO A 610 27.81 2.94 -24.05
C PRO A 610 26.80 4.10 -24.07
N PRO A 611 27.20 5.33 -23.64
CA PRO A 611 26.31 6.48 -23.53
C PRO A 611 25.53 6.83 -24.80
N GLN A 612 26.10 6.50 -25.97
CA GLN A 612 25.50 6.73 -27.30
C GLN A 612 24.16 6.00 -27.48
N VAL A 613 23.93 4.88 -26.77
CA VAL A 613 22.66 4.14 -26.81
C VAL A 613 21.54 5.01 -26.20
N ALA A 614 21.75 5.54 -25.02
CA ALA A 614 20.78 6.43 -24.36
C ALA A 614 20.60 7.74 -25.15
N ALA A 615 21.69 8.35 -25.63
CA ALA A 615 21.63 9.59 -26.43
C ALA A 615 20.81 9.42 -27.71
N LYS A 616 20.97 8.29 -28.39
CA LYS A 616 20.22 7.91 -29.61
C LYS A 616 18.72 7.80 -29.31
N GLU A 617 18.36 7.08 -28.27
CA GLU A 617 16.95 6.88 -27.82
C GLU A 617 16.31 8.21 -27.41
N VAL A 618 16.97 9.05 -26.62
CA VAL A 618 16.45 10.37 -26.21
C VAL A 618 16.19 11.27 -27.43
N ALA A 619 17.11 11.30 -28.40
CA ALA A 619 16.90 12.07 -29.64
C ALA A 619 15.68 11.55 -30.42
N PHE A 620 15.49 10.24 -30.45
CA PHE A 620 14.35 9.61 -31.11
C PHE A 620 13.05 9.92 -30.36
N TYR A 621 13.00 9.79 -29.03
CA TYR A 621 11.81 10.10 -28.22
C TYR A 621 11.35 11.53 -28.40
N ARG A 622 12.28 12.50 -28.48
CA ARG A 622 11.95 13.88 -28.78
C ARG A 622 11.25 14.04 -30.14
N SER A 623 11.60 13.23 -31.13
CA SER A 623 10.94 13.20 -32.44
C SER A 623 9.53 12.59 -32.41
N LYS A 624 9.22 11.78 -31.38
CA LYS A 624 7.93 11.09 -31.18
C LYS A 624 7.04 11.77 -30.17
N LEU A 625 7.52 12.84 -29.52
CA LEU A 625 6.80 13.56 -28.49
C LEU A 625 5.47 14.09 -29.02
N GLN A 626 4.39 13.80 -28.32
CA GLN A 626 3.02 14.24 -28.58
C GLN A 626 2.57 15.29 -27.54
N GLY A 627 1.32 15.70 -27.59
CA GLY A 627 0.79 16.74 -26.70
C GLY A 627 0.93 16.43 -25.21
N TYR A 628 0.83 15.14 -24.84
CA TYR A 628 0.87 14.70 -23.44
C TYR A 628 1.95 13.68 -23.13
N GLY A 629 2.84 13.35 -24.05
CA GLY A 629 3.99 12.47 -23.78
C GLY A 629 4.50 11.73 -25.01
N VAL A 630 5.42 10.79 -24.76
CA VAL A 630 5.92 9.86 -25.77
C VAL A 630 5.13 8.55 -25.64
N PRO A 631 4.52 8.04 -26.72
CA PRO A 631 3.92 6.71 -26.67
C PRO A 631 4.89 5.65 -26.15
N LEU A 632 4.39 4.64 -25.44
CA LEU A 632 5.21 3.56 -24.91
C LEU A 632 5.98 2.84 -26.04
N ASP A 633 5.28 2.58 -27.14
CA ASP A 633 5.85 1.94 -28.32
C ASP A 633 5.03 2.22 -29.60
N SER A 634 5.49 1.65 -30.72
CA SER A 634 4.88 1.83 -32.04
C SER A 634 3.49 1.20 -32.20
N ARG A 635 3.00 0.41 -31.24
CA ARG A 635 1.68 -0.27 -31.29
C ARG A 635 0.55 0.56 -30.70
N THR A 636 0.86 1.55 -29.87
CA THR A 636 -0.12 2.23 -29.04
C THR A 636 0.07 3.75 -29.03
N ARG A 637 -0.93 4.45 -28.45
CA ARG A 637 -0.83 5.86 -28.03
C ARG A 637 -0.78 6.01 -26.52
N LEU A 638 -0.82 4.89 -25.81
CA LEU A 638 -0.70 4.89 -24.35
C LEU A 638 0.76 5.09 -23.93
N THR A 639 0.93 5.69 -22.78
CA THR A 639 2.21 5.79 -22.07
C THR A 639 1.96 5.61 -20.58
N LYS A 640 3.03 5.55 -19.78
CA LYS A 640 2.96 5.51 -18.31
C LYS A 640 3.83 6.61 -17.72
N THR A 641 3.34 7.27 -16.68
CA THR A 641 4.02 8.39 -16.00
C THR A 641 5.42 8.00 -15.50
N ASP A 642 5.56 6.83 -14.90
CA ASP A 642 6.82 6.29 -14.39
C ASP A 642 7.83 6.04 -15.51
N TRP A 643 7.42 5.35 -16.60
CA TRP A 643 8.28 5.05 -17.74
C TRP A 643 8.72 6.29 -18.52
N GLU A 644 7.85 7.29 -18.61
CA GLU A 644 8.21 8.59 -19.20
C GLU A 644 9.30 9.29 -18.39
N LEU A 645 9.18 9.31 -17.06
CA LEU A 645 10.22 9.89 -16.20
C LEU A 645 11.54 9.12 -16.28
N TRP A 646 11.46 7.77 -16.38
CA TRP A 646 12.65 6.94 -16.54
C TRP A 646 13.34 7.21 -17.87
N SER A 647 12.57 7.21 -18.96
CA SER A 647 13.08 7.55 -20.31
C SER A 647 13.63 8.97 -20.36
N ALA A 648 12.95 9.95 -19.76
CA ALA A 648 13.44 11.32 -19.68
C ALA A 648 14.75 11.45 -18.87
N THR A 649 14.93 10.61 -17.84
CA THR A 649 16.15 10.60 -16.99
C THR A 649 17.38 10.11 -17.76
N LEU A 650 17.22 9.45 -18.91
CA LEU A 650 18.31 9.13 -19.82
C LEU A 650 18.94 10.37 -20.47
N ALA A 651 18.24 11.51 -20.49
CA ALA A 651 18.75 12.76 -21.06
C ALA A 651 20.02 13.23 -20.36
N GLU A 652 21.01 13.66 -21.14
CA GLU A 652 22.29 14.16 -20.62
C GLU A 652 22.17 15.59 -20.05
N ASN A 653 21.24 16.37 -20.58
CA ASN A 653 21.06 17.77 -20.19
C ASN A 653 19.66 18.05 -19.64
N GLN A 654 19.55 19.11 -18.85
CA GLN A 654 18.32 19.51 -18.17
C GLN A 654 17.22 19.93 -19.17
N ALA A 655 17.55 20.55 -20.28
CA ALA A 655 16.56 21.03 -21.25
C ALA A 655 15.82 19.87 -21.94
N ASP A 656 16.51 18.79 -22.28
CA ASP A 656 15.90 17.60 -22.86
C ASP A 656 15.02 16.88 -21.82
N PHE A 657 15.48 16.77 -20.57
CA PHE A 657 14.69 16.22 -19.48
C PHE A 657 13.38 17.02 -19.29
N GLU A 658 13.48 18.34 -19.14
CA GLU A 658 12.31 19.20 -18.95
C GLU A 658 11.34 19.16 -20.15
N ALA A 659 11.87 19.06 -21.37
CA ALA A 659 11.05 18.95 -22.56
C ALA A 659 10.25 17.64 -22.63
N LEU A 660 10.83 16.52 -22.16
CA LEU A 660 10.17 15.22 -22.13
C LEU A 660 9.11 15.13 -21.01
N ILE A 661 9.31 15.79 -19.86
CA ILE A 661 8.35 15.74 -18.76
C ILE A 661 7.27 16.85 -18.79
N ALA A 662 7.46 17.90 -19.59
CA ALA A 662 6.49 18.99 -19.70
C ALA A 662 5.08 18.52 -20.14
N PRO A 663 4.94 17.53 -21.03
CA PRO A 663 3.63 16.99 -21.41
C PRO A 663 2.90 16.27 -20.28
N ILE A 664 3.61 15.63 -19.33
CA ILE A 664 2.99 15.03 -18.12
C ILE A 664 2.29 16.12 -17.31
N TRP A 665 2.94 17.28 -17.15
CA TRP A 665 2.34 18.42 -16.49
C TRP A 665 1.07 18.91 -17.21
N ALA A 666 1.09 18.96 -18.54
CA ALA A 666 -0.08 19.32 -19.35
C ALA A 666 -1.22 18.32 -19.15
N TYR A 667 -0.91 17.01 -19.24
CA TYR A 667 -1.89 15.96 -18.98
C TYR A 667 -2.57 16.13 -17.60
N LEU A 668 -1.80 16.28 -16.53
CA LEU A 668 -2.34 16.40 -15.17
C LEU A 668 -3.28 17.61 -15.01
N ASN A 669 -2.98 18.73 -15.65
CA ASN A 669 -3.80 19.93 -15.56
C ASN A 669 -5.02 19.93 -16.49
N GLU A 670 -4.99 19.18 -17.59
CA GLU A 670 -5.99 19.25 -18.66
C GLU A 670 -6.93 18.04 -18.70
N THR A 671 -6.53 16.92 -18.07
CA THR A 671 -7.39 15.73 -18.03
C THR A 671 -8.74 16.00 -17.38
N THR A 672 -9.78 15.42 -17.95
CA THR A 672 -11.14 15.43 -17.38
C THR A 672 -11.37 14.32 -16.36
N ALA A 673 -10.44 13.38 -16.22
CA ALA A 673 -10.47 12.37 -15.16
C ALA A 673 -10.49 13.04 -13.77
N ARG A 674 -11.27 12.48 -12.84
CA ARG A 674 -11.44 12.94 -11.47
C ARG A 674 -11.28 11.78 -10.49
N ASP A 675 -10.34 10.89 -10.78
CA ASP A 675 -9.89 9.78 -9.95
C ASP A 675 -8.41 10.01 -9.57
N PRO A 676 -7.88 9.34 -8.56
CA PRO A 676 -6.46 9.40 -8.24
C PRO A 676 -5.61 9.19 -9.48
N LEU A 677 -4.40 9.75 -9.52
CA LEU A 677 -3.56 9.75 -10.71
C LEU A 677 -3.47 8.37 -11.34
N ALA A 678 -3.91 8.27 -12.60
CA ALA A 678 -3.66 7.09 -13.43
C ALA A 678 -2.20 7.10 -13.89
N ASP A 679 -1.52 5.97 -13.74
CA ASP A 679 -0.16 5.82 -14.25
C ASP A 679 -0.16 5.74 -15.78
N SER A 680 -1.19 5.15 -16.41
CA SER A 680 -1.35 5.06 -17.86
C SER A 680 -2.32 6.12 -18.43
N TYR A 681 -2.00 6.67 -19.60
CA TYR A 681 -2.82 7.67 -20.29
C TYR A 681 -2.46 7.79 -21.78
N GLU A 682 -3.36 8.44 -22.57
CA GLU A 682 -3.12 8.67 -24.00
C GLU A 682 -2.24 9.90 -24.25
N THR A 683 -1.24 9.76 -25.10
CA THR A 683 -0.25 10.82 -25.39
C THR A 683 -0.75 11.89 -26.35
N ASP A 684 -1.80 11.62 -27.14
CA ASP A 684 -2.42 12.56 -28.08
C ASP A 684 -3.67 13.24 -27.51
N LYS A 685 -4.18 12.77 -26.38
CA LYS A 685 -5.36 13.31 -25.69
C LYS A 685 -5.14 13.28 -24.18
N ALA A 686 -5.71 14.24 -23.45
CA ALA A 686 -5.66 14.25 -21.99
C ALA A 686 -6.64 13.23 -21.38
N ARG A 687 -6.56 11.94 -21.79
CA ARG A 687 -7.46 10.87 -21.36
C ARG A 687 -6.72 9.81 -20.56
N SER A 688 -7.24 9.49 -19.38
CA SER A 688 -6.74 8.41 -18.53
C SER A 688 -6.87 7.06 -19.24
N GLY A 689 -5.88 6.20 -19.07
CA GLY A 689 -5.87 4.81 -19.53
C GLY A 689 -6.57 3.84 -18.57
N GLY A 690 -7.00 4.32 -17.38
CA GLY A 690 -7.67 3.53 -16.34
C GLY A 690 -6.79 3.37 -15.11
N MET A 691 -5.95 2.47 -14.99
CA MET A 691 -5.02 2.08 -13.90
C MET A 691 -4.66 3.21 -12.91
N HIS A 692 -5.61 3.59 -12.03
CA HIS A 692 -5.43 4.71 -11.10
C HIS A 692 -5.10 4.24 -9.67
N ALA A 693 -4.66 5.17 -8.81
CA ALA A 693 -4.31 4.95 -7.40
C ALA A 693 -3.19 3.92 -7.17
N ARG A 694 -2.42 3.52 -8.21
CA ARG A 694 -1.36 2.53 -8.11
C ARG A 694 -0.10 3.11 -7.45
N PRO A 695 0.71 2.29 -6.75
CA PRO A 695 1.95 2.76 -6.10
C PRO A 695 3.08 3.05 -7.09
N VAL A 696 3.02 2.54 -8.33
CA VAL A 696 4.05 2.65 -9.38
C VAL A 696 4.50 4.08 -9.67
N VAL A 697 3.65 5.08 -9.40
CA VAL A 697 4.00 6.50 -9.55
C VAL A 697 5.17 6.95 -8.67
N GLY A 698 5.59 6.15 -7.68
CA GLY A 698 6.86 6.33 -6.96
C GLY A 698 8.09 6.35 -7.88
N GLY A 699 7.96 5.81 -9.09
CA GLY A 699 8.96 5.86 -10.16
C GLY A 699 9.34 7.27 -10.62
N VAL A 700 8.47 8.25 -10.37
CA VAL A 700 8.77 9.68 -10.61
C VAL A 700 10.06 10.13 -9.92
N PHE A 701 10.45 9.50 -8.81
CA PHE A 701 11.66 9.82 -8.03
C PHE A 701 12.98 9.42 -8.69
N ILE A 702 12.98 8.67 -9.80
CA ILE A 702 14.18 8.13 -10.46
C ILE A 702 15.20 9.21 -10.81
N LYS A 703 14.77 10.41 -11.20
CA LYS A 703 15.65 11.52 -11.54
C LYS A 703 16.53 11.95 -10.36
N LEU A 704 16.03 11.85 -9.14
CA LEU A 704 16.76 12.19 -7.92
C LEU A 704 17.86 11.17 -7.60
N LEU A 705 17.67 9.88 -7.94
CA LEU A 705 18.69 8.84 -7.82
C LEU A 705 19.85 9.06 -8.77
N ALA A 706 19.63 9.71 -9.91
CA ALA A 706 20.69 10.02 -10.89
C ALA A 706 21.71 11.03 -10.36
N ASP A 707 21.39 11.83 -9.33
CA ASP A 707 22.34 12.64 -8.56
C ASP A 707 22.85 11.82 -7.37
N ARG A 708 24.01 11.15 -7.54
CA ARG A 708 24.60 10.24 -6.54
C ARG A 708 24.77 10.88 -5.15
N ALA A 709 25.18 12.17 -5.11
CA ALA A 709 25.38 12.88 -3.87
C ALA A 709 24.03 13.13 -3.15
N LEU A 710 23.00 13.42 -3.91
CA LEU A 710 21.64 13.59 -3.41
C LEU A 710 21.06 12.27 -2.90
N TRP A 711 21.23 11.18 -3.65
CA TRP A 711 20.81 9.86 -3.22
C TRP A 711 21.46 9.48 -1.88
N GLN A 712 22.78 9.61 -1.76
CA GLN A 712 23.49 9.35 -0.50
C GLN A 712 23.03 10.25 0.65
N LYS A 713 22.75 11.53 0.37
CA LYS A 713 22.20 12.49 1.36
C LYS A 713 20.88 12.00 1.95
N TRP A 714 19.95 11.61 1.10
CA TRP A 714 18.61 11.20 1.55
C TRP A 714 18.60 9.80 2.15
N ALA A 715 19.18 8.80 1.49
CA ALA A 715 19.27 7.44 1.99
C ALA A 715 20.02 7.36 3.32
N GLY A 716 21.07 8.18 3.51
CA GLY A 716 21.83 8.25 4.76
C GLY A 716 21.06 8.81 5.97
N ARG A 717 19.84 9.35 5.77
CA ARG A 717 18.96 9.78 6.87
C ARG A 717 18.16 8.64 7.48
N ASP A 718 17.98 7.54 6.74
CA ASP A 718 17.32 6.35 7.25
C ASP A 718 18.21 5.70 8.33
N ARG A 719 17.77 5.84 9.59
CA ARG A 719 18.47 5.32 10.77
C ARG A 719 17.95 3.97 11.23
N ASN A 720 16.89 3.49 10.57
CA ASN A 720 16.26 2.23 10.92
C ASN A 720 17.09 1.08 10.33
N LYS A 721 18.03 0.56 11.10
CA LYS A 721 18.82 -0.61 10.68
C LYS A 721 18.02 -1.87 11.01
N THR A 722 17.50 -2.51 10.01
CA THR A 722 16.75 -3.75 10.12
C THR A 722 17.60 -4.89 9.54
N ALA A 723 17.75 -5.98 10.26
CA ALA A 723 18.55 -7.12 9.83
C ALA A 723 17.92 -8.49 10.16
N ASP A 724 17.09 -8.59 11.18
CA ASP A 724 16.65 -9.88 11.74
C ASP A 724 15.16 -10.12 11.49
N TRP A 725 14.77 -10.16 10.19
CA TRP A 725 13.39 -10.55 9.84
C TRP A 725 13.08 -11.97 10.28
N ALA A 726 11.88 -12.16 10.82
CA ALA A 726 11.40 -13.47 11.16
C ALA A 726 11.30 -14.35 9.90
N PRO A 727 11.66 -15.65 9.99
CA PRO A 727 11.41 -16.57 8.90
C PRO A 727 9.92 -16.66 8.59
N LEU A 728 9.59 -17.10 7.38
CA LEU A 728 8.20 -17.44 7.05
C LEU A 728 7.64 -18.38 8.13
N PRO A 729 6.36 -18.20 8.48
CA PRO A 729 5.69 -19.16 9.34
C PRO A 729 5.84 -20.57 8.75
N GLU A 730 6.28 -21.54 9.55
CA GLU A 730 6.13 -22.93 9.13
C GLU A 730 4.64 -23.21 8.91
N PRO A 731 4.27 -23.98 7.87
CA PRO A 731 2.87 -24.31 7.66
C PRO A 731 2.34 -24.98 8.94
N PRO A 732 1.17 -24.57 9.42
CA PRO A 732 0.57 -25.19 10.58
C PRO A 732 0.40 -26.69 10.30
N GLN A 733 0.57 -27.50 11.34
CA GLN A 733 0.28 -28.93 11.21
C GLN A 733 -1.23 -29.09 11.07
N VAL A 734 -1.67 -29.52 9.90
CA VAL A 734 -3.09 -29.85 9.63
C VAL A 734 -3.33 -31.29 10.06
N ILE A 735 -4.05 -31.47 11.17
CA ILE A 735 -4.43 -32.78 11.70
C ILE A 735 -5.86 -33.07 11.27
N GLU A 736 -6.06 -34.10 10.44
CA GLU A 736 -7.39 -34.47 9.99
C GLU A 736 -8.25 -34.97 11.16
N VAL A 737 -9.42 -34.36 11.32
CA VAL A 737 -10.49 -34.76 12.26
C VAL A 737 -11.61 -35.48 11.51
N VAL A 738 -12.02 -34.93 10.38
CA VAL A 738 -12.85 -35.59 9.38
C VAL A 738 -12.12 -35.50 8.05
N ALA A 739 -11.64 -36.65 7.58
CA ALA A 739 -10.81 -36.71 6.39
C ALA A 739 -11.51 -36.19 5.13
N THR A 740 -10.77 -35.40 4.34
CA THR A 740 -11.09 -35.09 2.94
C THR A 740 -10.83 -36.32 2.08
N SER A 741 -11.26 -36.27 0.83
CA SER A 741 -10.95 -37.31 -0.15
C SER A 741 -9.59 -37.16 -0.83
N LYS A 742 -8.74 -36.24 -0.36
CA LYS A 742 -7.41 -36.00 -0.92
C LYS A 742 -6.55 -37.27 -0.94
N LEU A 743 -6.53 -38.02 0.15
CA LEU A 743 -5.80 -39.30 0.28
C LEU A 743 -6.72 -40.50 0.26
N THR A 744 -7.75 -40.51 1.09
CA THR A 744 -8.65 -41.67 1.27
C THR A 744 -10.10 -41.24 0.96
N PRO A 745 -10.79 -41.95 0.06
CA PRO A 745 -12.15 -41.56 -0.29
C PRO A 745 -13.11 -41.76 0.89
N ALA A 746 -13.89 -40.72 1.20
CA ALA A 746 -14.98 -40.78 2.15
C ALA A 746 -16.31 -40.83 1.40
N THR A 747 -17.25 -41.68 1.84
CA THR A 747 -18.58 -41.78 1.21
C THR A 747 -19.51 -40.71 1.75
N TRP A 748 -20.17 -40.01 0.84
CA TRP A 748 -21.22 -39.03 1.11
C TRP A 748 -22.53 -39.41 0.43
N SER A 749 -23.65 -39.04 1.06
CA SER A 749 -24.95 -39.01 0.39
C SER A 749 -25.06 -37.71 -0.40
N TYR A 750 -25.51 -37.80 -1.66
CA TYR A 750 -25.61 -36.60 -2.51
C TYR A 750 -26.85 -36.61 -3.41
N THR A 751 -27.26 -35.39 -3.80
CA THR A 751 -28.30 -35.17 -4.82
C THR A 751 -27.95 -33.94 -5.64
N THR A 752 -28.37 -33.93 -6.92
CA THR A 752 -28.27 -32.78 -7.83
C THR A 752 -29.64 -32.12 -8.07
N ARG A 753 -30.65 -32.55 -7.31
CA ARG A 753 -31.98 -31.93 -7.29
C ARG A 753 -32.16 -31.20 -5.97
N LYS A 754 -32.68 -29.97 -6.04
CA LYS A 754 -32.90 -29.16 -4.82
C LYS A 754 -33.72 -29.97 -3.81
N PRO A 755 -33.16 -30.23 -2.62
CA PRO A 755 -33.85 -30.97 -1.58
C PRO A 755 -34.98 -30.17 -0.93
N ALA A 756 -35.83 -30.85 -0.16
CA ALA A 756 -36.85 -30.20 0.67
C ALA A 756 -36.22 -29.39 1.81
N ASP A 757 -36.98 -28.45 2.31
CA ASP A 757 -36.52 -27.60 3.47
C ASP A 757 -36.15 -28.51 4.67
N GLY A 758 -35.14 -28.04 5.42
CA GLY A 758 -34.62 -28.82 6.56
C GLY A 758 -33.56 -29.86 6.20
N TRP A 759 -33.12 -29.93 4.95
CA TRP A 759 -32.11 -30.89 4.46
C TRP A 759 -30.78 -30.83 5.20
N THR A 760 -30.49 -29.73 5.89
CA THR A 760 -29.29 -29.53 6.69
C THR A 760 -29.37 -30.11 8.10
N ARG A 761 -30.57 -30.52 8.56
CA ARG A 761 -30.83 -30.97 9.94
C ARG A 761 -30.52 -32.47 10.12
N PRO A 762 -30.10 -32.89 11.34
CA PRO A 762 -29.79 -34.30 11.63
C PRO A 762 -30.97 -35.29 11.36
N ASP A 763 -32.21 -34.87 11.58
CA ASP A 763 -33.42 -35.66 11.46
C ASP A 763 -33.94 -35.77 10.01
N PHE A 764 -33.30 -35.15 9.04
CA PHE A 764 -33.70 -35.21 7.65
C PHE A 764 -33.39 -36.60 7.02
N ASP A 765 -34.39 -37.21 6.42
CA ASP A 765 -34.24 -38.51 5.70
C ASP A 765 -33.59 -38.29 4.33
N SER A 766 -32.32 -38.66 4.20
CA SER A 766 -31.56 -38.67 2.96
C SER A 766 -31.38 -40.06 2.35
N SER A 767 -32.17 -41.07 2.78
CA SER A 767 -32.05 -42.45 2.33
C SER A 767 -32.25 -42.64 0.82
N GLN A 768 -32.96 -41.71 0.18
CA GLN A 768 -33.20 -41.71 -1.27
C GLN A 768 -32.08 -40.99 -2.05
N TRP A 769 -31.12 -40.43 -1.39
CA TRP A 769 -29.98 -39.78 -2.06
C TRP A 769 -29.00 -40.81 -2.57
N LYS A 770 -28.30 -40.49 -3.66
CA LYS A 770 -27.21 -41.32 -4.17
C LYS A 770 -26.06 -41.31 -3.17
N GLN A 771 -25.26 -42.35 -3.19
CA GLN A 771 -24.00 -42.41 -2.44
C GLN A 771 -22.82 -42.46 -3.39
N GLY A 772 -21.74 -41.76 -3.03
CA GLY A 772 -20.50 -41.72 -3.79
C GLY A 772 -19.31 -41.30 -2.96
N PRO A 773 -18.11 -41.74 -3.36
CA PRO A 773 -16.87 -41.21 -2.76
C PRO A 773 -16.72 -39.73 -3.07
N ALA A 774 -16.35 -38.97 -2.05
CA ALA A 774 -16.12 -37.53 -2.18
C ALA A 774 -14.91 -37.21 -3.10
N GLY A 775 -14.82 -35.93 -3.47
CA GLY A 775 -14.22 -35.41 -4.67
C GLY A 775 -15.28 -35.45 -5.80
N PHE A 776 -16.35 -34.65 -5.61
CA PHE A 776 -17.41 -34.50 -6.59
C PHE A 776 -17.04 -33.38 -7.58
N GLY A 777 -17.05 -33.69 -8.88
CA GLY A 777 -16.68 -32.68 -9.88
C GLY A 777 -16.52 -33.21 -11.29
N THR A 778 -15.84 -32.43 -12.14
CA THR A 778 -15.50 -32.81 -13.53
C THR A 778 -14.02 -33.15 -13.65
N GLN A 779 -13.73 -34.18 -14.46
CA GLN A 779 -12.35 -34.54 -14.77
C GLN A 779 -11.63 -33.41 -15.48
N GLY A 780 -10.39 -33.15 -15.07
CA GLY A 780 -9.57 -32.06 -15.63
C GLY A 780 -9.64 -30.72 -14.86
N THR A 781 -10.47 -30.63 -13.81
CA THR A 781 -10.40 -29.48 -12.88
C THR A 781 -9.02 -29.43 -12.22
N PRO A 782 -8.24 -28.33 -12.37
CA PRO A 782 -6.87 -28.27 -11.90
C PRO A 782 -6.72 -28.52 -10.40
N GLY A 783 -5.87 -29.47 -10.01
CA GLY A 783 -5.62 -29.80 -8.58
C GLY A 783 -6.72 -30.64 -7.90
N ALA A 784 -7.87 -30.87 -8.53
CA ALA A 784 -8.97 -31.63 -7.97
C ALA A 784 -8.74 -33.15 -8.02
N VAL A 785 -9.19 -33.85 -6.98
CA VAL A 785 -9.20 -35.31 -6.94
C VAL A 785 -10.62 -35.77 -7.15
N VAL A 786 -11.06 -35.86 -8.42
CA VAL A 786 -12.43 -36.24 -8.78
C VAL A 786 -12.62 -37.75 -8.75
N ARG A 787 -13.58 -38.24 -7.92
CA ARG A 787 -13.98 -39.65 -7.79
C ARG A 787 -15.44 -39.86 -8.14
N THR A 788 -16.29 -38.90 -7.92
CA THR A 788 -17.70 -38.94 -8.32
C THR A 788 -17.99 -37.82 -9.31
N LEU A 789 -18.48 -38.19 -10.51
CA LEU A 789 -18.82 -37.20 -11.52
C LEU A 789 -20.01 -36.35 -11.07
N TRP A 790 -19.83 -35.04 -11.09
CA TRP A 790 -20.87 -34.01 -10.92
C TRP A 790 -20.69 -32.96 -12.01
N ASN A 791 -21.74 -32.74 -12.81
CA ASN A 791 -21.75 -31.85 -13.97
C ASN A 791 -23.06 -31.05 -14.11
N SER A 792 -23.75 -30.79 -13.01
CA SER A 792 -24.92 -29.91 -12.92
C SER A 792 -24.58 -28.63 -12.19
N ALA A 793 -25.43 -27.58 -12.29
CA ALA A 793 -25.20 -26.32 -11.61
C ALA A 793 -25.11 -26.43 -10.08
N ASP A 794 -25.82 -27.40 -9.49
CA ASP A 794 -25.85 -27.52 -8.03
C ASP A 794 -25.61 -28.96 -7.58
N ILE A 795 -25.01 -29.13 -6.41
CA ILE A 795 -24.94 -30.39 -5.68
C ILE A 795 -25.17 -30.13 -4.17
N TRP A 796 -25.95 -31.02 -3.56
CA TRP A 796 -26.17 -31.09 -2.12
C TRP A 796 -25.57 -32.37 -1.57
N LEU A 797 -24.77 -32.26 -0.53
CA LEU A 797 -24.02 -33.35 0.09
C LEU A 797 -24.40 -33.49 1.57
N ARG A 798 -24.41 -34.73 2.09
CA ARG A 798 -24.59 -35.02 3.51
C ARG A 798 -23.68 -36.15 3.98
N ARG A 799 -23.15 -36.01 5.19
CA ARG A 799 -22.39 -37.03 5.91
C ARG A 799 -22.60 -36.89 7.40
N ASP A 800 -22.72 -38.02 8.11
CA ASP A 800 -22.90 -38.05 9.57
C ASP A 800 -21.66 -38.69 10.26
N PRO A 801 -20.52 -38.01 10.35
CA PRO A 801 -19.35 -38.53 11.04
C PRO A 801 -19.52 -38.50 12.55
N THR A 802 -18.88 -39.44 13.25
CA THR A 802 -18.58 -39.32 14.67
C THR A 802 -17.19 -38.76 14.76
N LEU A 803 -17.08 -37.64 15.50
CA LEU A 803 -15.80 -36.94 15.68
C LEU A 803 -14.88 -37.77 16.60
N PRO A 804 -13.58 -37.83 16.34
CA PRO A 804 -12.64 -38.52 17.23
C PRO A 804 -12.51 -37.80 18.57
N GLU A 805 -11.91 -38.48 19.55
CA GLU A 805 -11.40 -37.81 20.75
C GLU A 805 -10.17 -36.99 20.41
N GLY A 806 -9.99 -35.85 21.07
CA GLY A 806 -8.81 -35.00 20.85
C GLY A 806 -9.03 -33.52 21.18
N ASP A 807 -8.02 -32.74 20.92
CA ASP A 807 -8.07 -31.26 21.04
C ASP A 807 -8.65 -30.66 19.75
N PHE A 808 -9.71 -29.90 19.90
CA PHE A 808 -10.38 -29.17 18.82
C PHE A 808 -10.30 -27.63 18.98
N SER A 809 -9.32 -27.15 19.73
CA SER A 809 -9.16 -25.71 20.00
C SER A 809 -9.03 -24.87 18.72
N HIS A 810 -8.46 -25.43 17.67
CA HIS A 810 -8.19 -24.78 16.38
C HIS A 810 -8.85 -25.49 15.20
N LEU A 811 -10.08 -25.95 15.39
CA LEU A 811 -10.82 -26.66 14.34
C LEU A 811 -11.24 -25.71 13.22
N GLN A 812 -10.98 -26.12 11.98
CA GLN A 812 -11.38 -25.42 10.74
C GLN A 812 -11.93 -26.42 9.73
N PHE A 813 -12.72 -25.93 8.75
CA PHE A 813 -13.00 -26.73 7.57
C PHE A 813 -11.78 -26.73 6.65
N TYR A 814 -11.54 -27.85 5.98
CA TYR A 814 -10.54 -28.01 4.93
C TYR A 814 -11.27 -28.35 3.64
N VAL A 815 -11.36 -27.39 2.74
CA VAL A 815 -12.30 -27.39 1.63
C VAL A 815 -11.57 -27.14 0.32
N TYR A 816 -11.95 -27.91 -0.70
CA TYR A 816 -11.69 -27.57 -2.09
C TYR A 816 -13.05 -27.36 -2.74
N HIS A 817 -13.33 -26.16 -3.25
CA HIS A 817 -14.58 -25.82 -3.93
C HIS A 817 -14.33 -25.06 -5.23
N ASP A 818 -15.24 -25.29 -6.18
CA ASP A 818 -15.27 -24.64 -7.47
C ASP A 818 -16.76 -24.71 -7.94
N GLU A 819 -17.64 -23.70 -7.74
CA GLU A 819 -17.44 -22.37 -7.22
C GLU A 819 -18.01 -22.18 -5.80
N ASP A 820 -19.17 -21.46 -5.64
CA ASP A 820 -19.71 -21.08 -4.33
C ASP A 820 -20.03 -22.27 -3.41
N VAL A 821 -19.64 -22.17 -2.15
CA VAL A 821 -19.90 -23.21 -1.16
C VAL A 821 -20.59 -22.68 0.08
N GLU A 822 -21.57 -23.46 0.58
CA GLU A 822 -22.23 -23.27 1.88
C GLU A 822 -22.11 -24.54 2.70
N ILE A 823 -21.68 -24.44 3.96
CA ILE A 823 -21.47 -25.56 4.87
C ILE A 823 -22.30 -25.38 6.13
N TYR A 824 -22.95 -26.44 6.56
CA TYR A 824 -23.82 -26.49 7.75
C TYR A 824 -23.40 -27.64 8.68
N VAL A 825 -23.50 -27.39 9.99
CA VAL A 825 -23.32 -28.39 11.05
C VAL A 825 -24.63 -28.52 11.83
N ASN A 826 -25.24 -29.70 11.81
CA ASN A 826 -26.53 -29.97 12.49
C ASN A 826 -27.63 -28.94 12.16
N GLY A 827 -27.67 -28.42 10.95
CA GLY A 827 -28.64 -27.40 10.51
C GLY A 827 -28.24 -25.96 10.79
N VAL A 828 -27.12 -25.73 11.47
CA VAL A 828 -26.60 -24.38 11.78
C VAL A 828 -25.61 -23.98 10.68
N PRO A 829 -25.75 -22.78 10.06
CA PRO A 829 -24.75 -22.27 9.11
C PRO A 829 -23.37 -22.20 9.76
N ALA A 830 -22.37 -22.78 9.10
CA ALA A 830 -21.05 -23.00 9.66
C ALA A 830 -19.93 -22.28 8.90
N ALA A 831 -19.98 -22.24 7.59
CA ALA A 831 -19.10 -21.48 6.72
C ALA A 831 -19.76 -21.26 5.35
N SER A 832 -19.36 -20.21 4.64
CA SER A 832 -19.67 -19.98 3.24
C SER A 832 -18.55 -19.23 2.57
N GLU A 833 -18.26 -19.55 1.32
CA GLU A 833 -17.29 -18.85 0.49
C GLU A 833 -17.80 -18.78 -0.95
N ALA A 834 -17.60 -17.65 -1.61
CA ALA A 834 -17.96 -17.44 -3.01
C ALA A 834 -16.73 -17.60 -3.92
N GLY A 835 -16.97 -17.97 -5.18
CA GLY A 835 -15.93 -18.16 -6.18
C GLY A 835 -15.25 -19.53 -6.06
N PHE A 836 -14.08 -19.66 -6.68
CA PHE A 836 -13.38 -20.94 -6.79
C PHE A 836 -12.03 -20.95 -6.06
N THR A 837 -11.55 -22.17 -5.77
CA THR A 837 -10.20 -22.41 -5.28
C THR A 837 -9.43 -23.32 -6.23
N THR A 838 -8.10 -23.20 -6.27
CA THR A 838 -7.23 -24.09 -7.06
C THR A 838 -6.54 -25.15 -6.20
N SER A 839 -6.77 -25.06 -4.88
CA SER A 839 -6.24 -25.99 -3.88
C SER A 839 -7.18 -26.04 -2.67
N TYR A 840 -6.89 -26.94 -1.72
CA TYR A 840 -7.63 -26.96 -0.45
C TYR A 840 -7.32 -25.72 0.39
N VAL A 841 -8.37 -25.05 0.87
CA VAL A 841 -8.32 -23.88 1.74
C VAL A 841 -8.87 -24.19 3.13
N LEU A 842 -8.47 -23.41 4.12
CA LEU A 842 -8.95 -23.47 5.49
C LEU A 842 -10.04 -22.43 5.69
N LEU A 843 -11.26 -22.85 6.05
CA LEU A 843 -12.38 -21.96 6.35
C LEU A 843 -12.67 -21.95 7.86
N GLU A 844 -12.80 -20.74 8.42
CA GLU A 844 -13.20 -20.58 9.82
C GLU A 844 -14.62 -21.07 10.06
N ILE A 845 -14.84 -21.69 11.22
CA ILE A 845 -16.15 -22.19 11.61
C ILE A 845 -16.89 -21.13 12.43
N ALA A 846 -18.11 -20.78 12.03
CA ALA A 846 -18.95 -19.85 12.77
C ALA A 846 -19.14 -20.30 14.24
N PRO A 847 -19.10 -19.36 15.22
CA PRO A 847 -19.09 -19.71 16.65
C PRO A 847 -20.25 -20.62 17.10
N GLN A 848 -21.45 -20.42 16.54
CA GLN A 848 -22.63 -21.22 16.87
C GLN A 848 -22.49 -22.67 16.37
N ALA A 849 -21.93 -22.87 15.18
CA ALA A 849 -21.69 -24.20 14.62
C ALA A 849 -20.50 -24.88 15.31
N ARG A 850 -19.45 -24.12 15.66
CA ARG A 850 -18.29 -24.62 16.39
C ARG A 850 -18.66 -25.20 17.75
N ALA A 851 -19.62 -24.61 18.46
CA ALA A 851 -20.10 -25.12 19.74
C ALA A 851 -20.70 -26.55 19.65
N LEU A 852 -21.13 -27.00 18.46
CA LEU A 852 -21.68 -28.32 18.20
C LEU A 852 -20.61 -29.37 17.89
N LEU A 853 -19.40 -28.96 17.58
CA LEU A 853 -18.29 -29.82 17.19
C LEU A 853 -17.46 -30.16 18.45
N GLN A 854 -17.90 -31.19 19.18
CA GLN A 854 -17.24 -31.67 20.40
C GLN A 854 -16.59 -33.02 20.15
N PRO A 855 -15.47 -33.35 20.82
CA PRO A 855 -14.89 -34.69 20.78
C PRO A 855 -15.92 -35.76 21.07
N GLY A 856 -15.92 -36.84 20.30
CA GLY A 856 -16.86 -37.96 20.42
C GLY A 856 -18.29 -37.70 19.91
N ALA A 857 -18.63 -36.46 19.55
CA ALA A 857 -19.97 -36.12 19.08
C ALA A 857 -20.24 -36.69 17.69
N LYS A 858 -21.47 -37.21 17.49
CA LYS A 858 -22.01 -37.52 16.15
C LYS A 858 -22.64 -36.21 15.58
N VAL A 859 -22.16 -35.76 14.43
CA VAL A 859 -22.62 -34.52 13.79
C VAL A 859 -23.05 -34.78 12.34
N THR A 860 -24.00 -34.00 11.85
CA THR A 860 -24.35 -33.95 10.45
C THR A 860 -23.61 -32.79 9.77
N LEU A 861 -22.76 -33.09 8.80
CA LEU A 861 -22.19 -32.13 7.88
C LEU A 861 -23.07 -32.09 6.63
N ALA A 862 -23.59 -30.92 6.29
CA ALA A 862 -24.37 -30.71 5.09
C ALA A 862 -23.71 -29.60 4.25
N VAL A 863 -23.57 -29.84 2.93
CA VAL A 863 -22.84 -28.94 2.03
C VAL A 863 -23.66 -28.68 0.78
N HIS A 864 -23.74 -27.43 0.37
CA HIS A 864 -24.27 -27.06 -0.96
C HIS A 864 -23.11 -26.40 -1.73
N CYS A 865 -22.96 -26.80 -3.00
CA CYS A 865 -22.02 -26.14 -3.91
C CYS A 865 -22.74 -25.74 -5.18
N HIS A 866 -22.56 -24.50 -5.60
CA HIS A 866 -23.15 -23.92 -6.80
C HIS A 866 -22.07 -23.62 -7.84
N GLN A 867 -22.23 -24.17 -9.04
CA GLN A 867 -21.32 -24.00 -10.18
C GLN A 867 -21.84 -22.94 -11.14
N THR A 868 -20.99 -22.03 -11.59
CA THR A 868 -21.31 -21.00 -12.59
C THR A 868 -20.63 -21.26 -13.93
N THR A 869 -19.28 -21.30 -13.96
CA THR A 869 -18.48 -21.50 -15.19
C THR A 869 -17.16 -22.22 -14.86
N GLY A 870 -16.50 -22.80 -15.86
CA GLY A 870 -15.13 -23.31 -15.74
C GLY A 870 -15.04 -24.74 -15.19
N GLY A 871 -14.09 -24.96 -14.27
CA GLY A 871 -13.89 -26.22 -13.54
C GLY A 871 -15.06 -26.54 -12.64
N GLN A 872 -15.04 -27.70 -11.97
CA GLN A 872 -16.09 -28.09 -11.04
C GLN A 872 -15.57 -29.09 -10.02
N ASN A 873 -15.58 -28.71 -8.75
CA ASN A 873 -15.17 -29.59 -7.65
C ASN A 873 -15.74 -29.16 -6.30
N ILE A 874 -16.08 -30.15 -5.48
CA ILE A 874 -16.36 -29.98 -4.05
C ILE A 874 -15.87 -31.18 -3.26
N ASP A 875 -15.05 -30.88 -2.25
CA ASP A 875 -14.61 -31.84 -1.22
C ASP A 875 -14.41 -31.08 0.11
N VAL A 876 -14.95 -31.65 1.20
CA VAL A 876 -14.98 -30.99 2.50
C VAL A 876 -14.52 -31.95 3.59
N GLY A 877 -13.60 -31.49 4.44
CA GLY A 877 -13.16 -32.12 5.67
C GLY A 877 -13.15 -31.18 6.85
N LEU A 878 -12.83 -31.70 8.02
CA LEU A 878 -12.52 -30.95 9.25
C LEU A 878 -11.10 -31.26 9.67
N VAL A 879 -10.37 -30.23 10.00
CA VAL A 879 -8.97 -30.33 10.46
C VAL A 879 -8.75 -29.50 11.72
N ASN A 880 -7.90 -29.99 12.60
CA ASN A 880 -7.35 -29.15 13.68
C ASN A 880 -6.03 -28.56 13.21
N VAL A 881 -5.95 -27.25 13.20
CA VAL A 881 -4.79 -26.49 12.69
C VAL A 881 -3.91 -26.12 13.87
N VAL A 882 -2.85 -26.88 14.09
CA VAL A 882 -1.91 -26.64 15.18
C VAL A 882 -0.75 -25.80 14.68
N GLU A 883 -0.63 -24.56 15.15
CA GLU A 883 0.54 -23.75 14.88
C GLU A 883 1.78 -24.45 15.47
N ARG A 884 2.80 -24.66 14.64
CA ARG A 884 4.11 -25.13 15.14
C ARG A 884 4.74 -23.94 15.83
N GLY A 885 4.88 -24.02 17.15
CA GLY A 885 5.64 -23.05 17.93
C GLY A 885 7.10 -23.02 17.44
N HIS A 886 7.70 -21.84 17.45
CA HIS A 886 9.13 -21.62 17.22
C HIS A 886 9.96 -22.23 18.34
#